data_fea29813cfc814276fdba8d27951ab02
#
_entry.id   fea29813cfc814276fdba8d27951ab02
#
_cell.length_a   1.000
_cell.length_b   1.000
_cell.length_c   1.000
_cell.angle_alpha   90.00
_cell.angle_beta   90.00
_cell.angle_gamma   90.00
#
_symmetry.space_group_name_H-M   'P 1'
#
loop_
_entity.id
_entity.type
_entity.pdbx_description
1 polymer ?
#
loop_
_entity_poly.entity_id
_entity_poly.type
_entity_poly.pdbx_seq_one_letter_code
_entity_poly.pdbx_strand_id
1 'polypeptide(L)'
;VINADDEAGMAFCAQSKAEHVVAYSTAGSRAADIRAQDLHAGPYGLVFALCTRQGTVQLLTRLVGEHNVANLLLVAGVLQELGWDLSRIGRVLAGLAPVEGRLQWVEPIDNGQVSALPMVVVDYAHTPDALERAIAALRSIASARSGRLLCVMGCGGNRDKAKRPVMGGIAARLADDVIVTSDNPRDEDPAVIVQDIAHGMAIEPVVELDRAKAILRAVWGAQPADVILLAGKGHETYQEVKGARTRFDDRQWACFALTWRQGATLSTDTRRIGPGQLFVALKGPVFDGGDYLDQAAAQGALAAIVDARRPQSDLPQIELGDTRQALLRIAAAWRSLHAPALIAVTGSNGKTTTKEMIASILRAWVGDDASLSTQGNLNNDIGVPLTLLRLTRGHRAAVIELGMNHPGEIDVLADIARPQVALVNNAQREHQEFLHTVEAVARENGSVLRYLPASGIAVFPGDDTYASLWRELAGGRAVLRFGFDATFDVHADQIHVEPTGTSCQVHTPQGTAAVVLHAPGAHNLRNALAAAACAHAVGVPLSCIVKGLDGFRPVSGRMHPRALDDGFQLIDDSYNANPDSVRAAIDVLAQLQGKSILVLGAMGEIGADSQAAHAEVGAYARERGVDALLTLGSEAAHAAQAYGDGGLAFTDLDELVRELEARRPAHVLVKGSRSARMERVVRALEASQHTDKNQEEGNHHVA
;
A
#
# COMPACT_ATOMS: atom_id res chain seq x y z
N VAL A 1 -36.11 -19.95 -37.82
CA VAL A 1 -34.67 -19.97 -38.12
C VAL A 1 -34.06 -21.14 -37.38
N ILE A 2 -33.31 -22.01 -38.07
CA ILE A 2 -32.88 -23.32 -37.57
C ILE A 2 -31.41 -23.54 -37.87
N ASN A 3 -30.65 -24.16 -36.94
CA ASN A 3 -29.24 -24.52 -37.15
C ASN A 3 -29.14 -25.74 -38.11
N ALA A 4 -28.46 -25.53 -39.23
CA ALA A 4 -28.24 -26.59 -40.25
C ALA A 4 -26.97 -27.43 -39.96
N ASP A 5 -26.14 -27.07 -38.99
CA ASP A 5 -24.95 -27.82 -38.61
C ASP A 5 -25.27 -28.92 -37.57
N ASP A 6 -26.50 -28.94 -37.04
CA ASP A 6 -26.99 -29.88 -36.02
C ASP A 6 -28.00 -30.87 -36.60
N GLU A 7 -27.82 -32.17 -36.34
CA GLU A 7 -28.71 -33.23 -36.81
C GLU A 7 -30.17 -33.01 -36.34
N ALA A 8 -30.39 -32.58 -35.11
CA ALA A 8 -31.71 -32.24 -34.60
C ALA A 8 -32.30 -31.04 -35.36
N GLY A 9 -31.48 -30.01 -35.61
CA GLY A 9 -31.86 -28.86 -36.44
C GLY A 9 -32.33 -29.26 -37.84
N MET A 10 -31.57 -30.12 -38.50
CA MET A 10 -31.97 -30.66 -39.83
C MET A 10 -33.25 -31.49 -39.78
N ALA A 11 -33.44 -32.28 -38.72
CA ALA A 11 -34.69 -33.04 -38.53
C ALA A 11 -35.89 -32.09 -38.33
N PHE A 12 -35.70 -30.99 -37.58
CA PHE A 12 -36.73 -29.95 -37.42
C PHE A 12 -37.03 -29.22 -38.74
N CYS A 13 -36.02 -28.93 -39.56
CA CYS A 13 -36.22 -28.37 -40.92
C CYS A 13 -37.13 -29.26 -41.74
N ALA A 14 -36.87 -30.56 -41.77
CA ALA A 14 -37.64 -31.55 -42.57
C ALA A 14 -39.07 -31.74 -42.06
N GLN A 15 -39.33 -31.58 -40.77
CA GLN A 15 -40.64 -31.78 -40.14
C GLN A 15 -41.44 -30.47 -39.98
N SER A 16 -40.83 -29.33 -40.22
CA SER A 16 -41.46 -28.03 -40.04
C SER A 16 -42.65 -27.85 -40.99
N LYS A 17 -43.79 -27.37 -40.44
CA LYS A 17 -44.97 -26.92 -41.17
C LYS A 17 -45.03 -25.37 -41.31
N ALA A 18 -43.94 -24.68 -40.91
CA ALA A 18 -43.87 -23.23 -41.01
C ALA A 18 -43.86 -22.85 -42.55
N GLU A 19 -44.50 -21.72 -42.83
CA GLU A 19 -44.55 -21.15 -44.21
C GLU A 19 -43.16 -20.77 -44.69
N HIS A 20 -42.31 -20.29 -43.78
CA HIS A 20 -40.92 -19.93 -44.05
C HIS A 20 -39.99 -20.64 -43.06
N VAL A 21 -39.02 -21.37 -43.56
CA VAL A 21 -37.91 -21.97 -42.80
C VAL A 21 -36.59 -21.38 -43.29
N VAL A 22 -35.87 -20.73 -42.39
CA VAL A 22 -34.53 -20.17 -42.66
C VAL A 22 -33.49 -21.02 -41.97
N ALA A 23 -32.59 -21.61 -42.72
CA ALA A 23 -31.48 -22.40 -42.21
C ALA A 23 -30.21 -21.55 -42.08
N TYR A 24 -29.49 -21.68 -40.96
CA TYR A 24 -28.16 -21.04 -40.85
C TYR A 24 -27.07 -22.07 -40.56
N SER A 25 -25.82 -21.72 -40.97
CA SER A 25 -24.65 -22.58 -40.78
C SER A 25 -23.42 -21.79 -40.42
N THR A 26 -22.72 -22.20 -39.37
CA THR A 26 -21.38 -21.70 -39.01
C THR A 26 -20.28 -22.42 -39.79
N ALA A 27 -20.52 -23.67 -40.21
CA ALA A 27 -19.61 -24.47 -41.02
C ALA A 27 -19.56 -24.03 -42.50
N GLY A 28 -20.29 -22.96 -42.87
CA GLY A 28 -20.30 -22.43 -44.25
C GLY A 28 -21.06 -23.25 -45.27
N SER A 29 -21.98 -24.13 -44.86
CA SER A 29 -22.79 -24.95 -45.76
C SER A 29 -23.51 -24.07 -46.80
N ARG A 30 -23.29 -24.36 -48.10
CA ARG A 30 -23.95 -23.65 -49.21
C ARG A 30 -25.47 -23.90 -49.26
N ALA A 31 -25.94 -24.91 -48.57
CA ALA A 31 -27.37 -25.23 -48.46
C ALA A 31 -28.10 -24.35 -47.47
N ALA A 32 -27.38 -23.66 -46.56
CA ALA A 32 -27.98 -22.76 -45.58
C ALA A 32 -28.25 -21.38 -46.22
N ASP A 33 -29.35 -20.75 -45.79
CA ASP A 33 -29.77 -19.42 -46.25
C ASP A 33 -28.87 -18.31 -45.71
N ILE A 34 -28.37 -18.53 -44.49
CA ILE A 34 -27.47 -17.61 -43.79
C ILE A 34 -26.25 -18.41 -43.34
N ARG A 35 -25.06 -17.87 -43.58
CA ARG A 35 -23.82 -18.58 -43.24
C ARG A 35 -22.69 -17.63 -42.90
N ALA A 36 -21.80 -18.09 -42.07
CA ALA A 36 -20.49 -17.47 -41.85
C ALA A 36 -19.50 -18.06 -42.88
N GLN A 37 -18.69 -17.16 -43.49
CA GLN A 37 -17.54 -17.54 -44.30
C GLN A 37 -16.30 -16.82 -43.79
N ASP A 38 -15.11 -17.38 -44.03
CA ASP A 38 -13.82 -16.83 -43.67
C ASP A 38 -13.72 -16.50 -42.18
N LEU A 39 -14.37 -17.34 -41.33
CA LEU A 39 -14.37 -17.17 -39.90
C LEU A 39 -12.96 -17.37 -39.33
N HIS A 40 -12.44 -16.35 -38.67
CA HIS A 40 -11.16 -16.41 -37.97
C HIS A 40 -11.16 -15.48 -36.74
N ALA A 41 -10.28 -15.79 -35.79
CA ALA A 41 -10.04 -14.93 -34.64
C ALA A 41 -9.17 -13.73 -35.07
N GLY A 42 -9.65 -12.52 -34.81
CA GLY A 42 -8.86 -11.30 -34.86
C GLY A 42 -8.32 -10.95 -33.49
N PRO A 43 -7.45 -9.93 -33.41
CA PRO A 43 -6.83 -9.51 -32.15
C PRO A 43 -7.84 -8.92 -31.13
N TYR A 44 -9.05 -8.59 -31.58
CA TYR A 44 -10.08 -7.93 -30.77
C TYR A 44 -11.44 -8.67 -30.78
N GLY A 45 -11.49 -9.89 -31.25
CA GLY A 45 -12.72 -10.68 -31.34
C GLY A 45 -12.76 -11.55 -32.60
N LEU A 46 -13.95 -11.78 -33.15
CA LEU A 46 -14.15 -12.62 -34.32
C LEU A 46 -14.39 -11.78 -35.57
N VAL A 47 -13.83 -12.24 -36.68
CA VAL A 47 -14.02 -11.67 -38.00
C VAL A 47 -14.61 -12.74 -38.92
N PHE A 48 -15.68 -12.43 -39.64
CA PHE A 48 -16.27 -13.32 -40.65
C PHE A 48 -17.14 -12.55 -41.63
N ALA A 49 -17.37 -13.16 -42.79
CA ALA A 49 -18.34 -12.69 -43.76
C ALA A 49 -19.73 -13.29 -43.44
N LEU A 50 -20.68 -12.43 -43.13
CA LEU A 50 -22.10 -12.80 -43.02
C LEU A 50 -22.70 -12.85 -44.42
N CYS A 51 -22.97 -14.04 -44.95
CA CYS A 51 -23.56 -14.27 -46.25
C CYS A 51 -25.04 -14.62 -46.08
N THR A 52 -25.89 -13.89 -46.84
CA THR A 52 -27.35 -14.10 -46.87
C THR A 52 -27.84 -14.05 -48.34
N ARG A 53 -29.14 -14.30 -48.55
CA ARG A 53 -29.76 -14.11 -49.88
C ARG A 53 -29.70 -12.65 -50.40
N GLN A 54 -29.59 -11.69 -49.48
CA GLN A 54 -29.48 -10.25 -49.83
C GLN A 54 -28.06 -9.83 -50.25
N GLY A 55 -27.03 -10.66 -49.98
CA GLY A 55 -25.63 -10.36 -50.21
C GLY A 55 -24.70 -10.77 -49.09
N THR A 56 -23.54 -10.13 -49.04
CA THR A 56 -22.49 -10.41 -48.04
C THR A 56 -22.04 -9.12 -47.38
N VAL A 57 -21.85 -9.17 -46.04
CA VAL A 57 -21.26 -8.06 -45.27
C VAL A 57 -20.17 -8.61 -44.34
N GLN A 58 -19.03 -7.91 -44.26
CA GLN A 58 -17.98 -8.24 -43.30
C GLN A 58 -18.40 -7.82 -41.89
N LEU A 59 -18.28 -8.74 -40.95
CA LEU A 59 -18.52 -8.50 -39.54
C LEU A 59 -17.22 -8.61 -38.77
N LEU A 60 -16.93 -7.57 -37.98
CA LEU A 60 -15.96 -7.57 -36.88
C LEU A 60 -16.78 -7.44 -35.63
N THR A 61 -16.74 -8.43 -34.73
CA THR A 61 -17.48 -8.41 -33.48
C THR A 61 -16.54 -8.59 -32.30
N ARG A 62 -16.86 -7.92 -31.18
CA ARG A 62 -16.17 -8.10 -29.90
C ARG A 62 -16.61 -9.38 -29.15
N LEU A 63 -17.61 -10.08 -29.66
CA LEU A 63 -18.04 -11.35 -29.11
C LEU A 63 -16.97 -12.42 -29.36
N VAL A 64 -16.74 -13.28 -28.38
CA VAL A 64 -15.69 -14.29 -28.37
C VAL A 64 -16.34 -15.69 -28.41
N GLY A 65 -15.73 -16.63 -29.13
CA GLY A 65 -16.18 -18.01 -29.25
C GLY A 65 -17.13 -18.28 -30.42
N GLU A 66 -16.91 -19.38 -31.12
CA GLU A 66 -17.68 -19.77 -32.32
C GLU A 66 -19.19 -19.94 -32.04
N HIS A 67 -19.59 -20.32 -30.83
CA HIS A 67 -20.98 -20.36 -30.43
C HIS A 67 -21.70 -19.01 -30.55
N ASN A 68 -20.97 -17.89 -30.38
CA ASN A 68 -21.54 -16.57 -30.58
C ASN A 68 -21.75 -16.26 -32.07
N VAL A 69 -20.95 -16.84 -32.97
CA VAL A 69 -21.24 -16.76 -34.40
C VAL A 69 -22.57 -17.41 -34.72
N ALA A 70 -22.85 -18.61 -34.20
CA ALA A 70 -24.16 -19.28 -34.35
C ALA A 70 -25.30 -18.40 -33.83
N ASN A 71 -25.13 -17.77 -32.66
CA ASN A 71 -26.10 -16.83 -32.11
C ASN A 71 -26.33 -15.61 -33.01
N LEU A 72 -25.23 -15.04 -33.59
CA LEU A 72 -25.31 -13.89 -34.51
C LEU A 72 -26.03 -14.27 -35.80
N LEU A 73 -25.76 -15.47 -36.36
CA LEU A 73 -26.43 -15.96 -37.59
C LEU A 73 -27.95 -16.20 -37.32
N LEU A 74 -28.29 -16.77 -36.15
CA LEU A 74 -29.67 -16.91 -35.70
C LEU A 74 -30.39 -15.55 -35.66
N VAL A 75 -29.78 -14.57 -35.01
CA VAL A 75 -30.33 -13.21 -34.88
C VAL A 75 -30.44 -12.56 -36.25
N ALA A 76 -29.42 -12.70 -37.11
CA ALA A 76 -29.45 -12.17 -38.48
C ALA A 76 -30.64 -12.72 -39.25
N GLY A 77 -30.91 -14.04 -39.13
CA GLY A 77 -32.05 -14.68 -39.75
C GLY A 77 -33.39 -14.15 -39.31
N VAL A 78 -33.54 -13.96 -37.99
CA VAL A 78 -34.77 -13.37 -37.43
C VAL A 78 -34.98 -11.95 -37.91
N LEU A 79 -33.92 -11.10 -37.91
CA LEU A 79 -34.00 -9.70 -38.36
C LEU A 79 -34.30 -9.60 -39.84
N GLN A 80 -33.74 -10.51 -40.66
CA GLN A 80 -34.02 -10.57 -42.09
C GLN A 80 -35.47 -10.89 -42.36
N GLU A 81 -36.08 -11.86 -41.69
CA GLU A 81 -37.51 -12.20 -41.78
C GLU A 81 -38.42 -11.09 -41.26
N LEU A 82 -37.93 -10.23 -40.38
CA LEU A 82 -38.58 -8.98 -39.95
C LEU A 82 -38.41 -7.83 -40.96
N GLY A 83 -37.79 -8.05 -42.11
CA GLY A 83 -37.66 -7.08 -43.18
C GLY A 83 -36.51 -6.10 -43.06
N TRP A 84 -35.49 -6.38 -42.22
CA TRP A 84 -34.33 -5.51 -42.10
C TRP A 84 -33.37 -5.72 -43.29
N ASP A 85 -32.75 -4.63 -43.76
CA ASP A 85 -31.68 -4.73 -44.76
C ASP A 85 -30.38 -5.23 -44.16
N LEU A 86 -29.56 -5.92 -44.99
CA LEU A 86 -28.32 -6.55 -44.56
C LEU A 86 -27.31 -5.57 -43.97
N SER A 87 -27.26 -4.33 -44.50
CA SER A 87 -26.33 -3.30 -44.03
C SER A 87 -26.68 -2.86 -42.60
N ARG A 88 -27.98 -2.76 -42.31
CA ARG A 88 -28.49 -2.43 -40.97
C ARG A 88 -28.20 -3.58 -39.98
N ILE A 89 -28.49 -4.83 -40.43
CA ILE A 89 -28.20 -6.04 -39.64
C ILE A 89 -26.71 -6.08 -39.29
N GLY A 90 -25.81 -5.88 -40.27
CA GLY A 90 -24.37 -5.91 -40.08
C GLY A 90 -23.91 -4.87 -39.05
N ARG A 91 -24.37 -3.62 -39.14
CA ARG A 91 -24.00 -2.57 -38.18
C ARG A 91 -24.46 -2.88 -36.77
N VAL A 92 -25.69 -3.38 -36.58
CA VAL A 92 -26.22 -3.71 -35.25
C VAL A 92 -25.47 -4.88 -34.66
N LEU A 93 -25.23 -5.95 -35.43
CA LEU A 93 -24.52 -7.13 -34.94
C LEU A 93 -23.06 -6.85 -34.59
N ALA A 94 -22.36 -5.98 -35.34
CA ALA A 94 -21.01 -5.55 -35.03
C ALA A 94 -20.92 -4.73 -33.73
N GLY A 95 -22.00 -4.00 -33.39
CA GLY A 95 -22.08 -3.18 -32.18
C GLY A 95 -22.56 -3.90 -30.91
N LEU A 96 -22.87 -5.21 -31.01
CA LEU A 96 -23.34 -5.96 -29.83
C LEU A 96 -22.22 -6.12 -28.79
N ALA A 97 -22.56 -5.80 -27.55
CA ALA A 97 -21.71 -6.11 -26.39
C ALA A 97 -21.93 -7.55 -25.91
N PRO A 98 -20.92 -8.20 -25.33
CA PRO A 98 -21.08 -9.48 -24.65
C PRO A 98 -22.10 -9.38 -23.51
N VAL A 99 -22.77 -10.49 -23.22
CA VAL A 99 -23.59 -10.61 -22.00
C VAL A 99 -22.66 -10.51 -20.80
N GLU A 100 -23.08 -9.80 -19.75
CA GLU A 100 -22.28 -9.62 -18.54
C GLU A 100 -21.78 -10.95 -17.98
N GLY A 101 -20.47 -11.02 -17.76
CA GLY A 101 -19.80 -12.21 -17.22
C GLY A 101 -19.80 -13.45 -18.13
N ARG A 102 -20.04 -13.28 -19.44
CA ARG A 102 -19.97 -14.34 -20.47
C ARG A 102 -18.96 -13.95 -21.54
N LEU A 103 -17.73 -14.48 -21.43
CA LEU A 103 -16.59 -14.08 -22.25
C LEU A 103 -16.55 -12.56 -22.45
N GLN A 104 -16.82 -11.83 -21.37
CA GLN A 104 -16.90 -10.38 -21.38
C GLN A 104 -15.51 -9.75 -21.33
N TRP A 105 -15.16 -8.98 -22.38
CA TRP A 105 -13.95 -8.19 -22.38
C TRP A 105 -14.09 -7.00 -21.44
N VAL A 106 -13.06 -6.78 -20.61
CA VAL A 106 -12.97 -5.66 -19.66
C VAL A 106 -12.06 -4.58 -20.25
N GLU A 107 -12.56 -3.36 -20.27
CA GLU A 107 -11.81 -2.17 -20.69
C GLU A 107 -11.37 -1.33 -19.49
N PRO A 108 -10.24 -0.60 -19.58
CA PRO A 108 -9.84 0.38 -18.56
C PRO A 108 -10.77 1.60 -18.60
N ILE A 109 -10.67 2.48 -17.61
CA ILE A 109 -11.20 3.84 -17.72
C ILE A 109 -10.38 4.57 -18.80
N ASP A 110 -11.07 5.20 -19.75
CA ASP A 110 -10.42 5.94 -20.83
C ASP A 110 -9.72 7.21 -20.28
N ASN A 111 -8.41 7.26 -20.46
CA ASN A 111 -7.58 8.42 -20.08
C ASN A 111 -7.03 9.17 -21.30
N GLY A 112 -7.53 8.88 -22.49
CA GLY A 112 -7.08 9.46 -23.74
C GLY A 112 -5.68 8.97 -24.20
N GLN A 113 -5.08 8.00 -23.52
CA GLN A 113 -3.77 7.44 -23.89
C GLN A 113 -3.94 6.12 -24.63
N VAL A 114 -3.27 6.00 -25.75
CA VAL A 114 -3.19 4.73 -26.50
C VAL A 114 -2.06 3.90 -25.89
N SER A 115 -2.41 3.01 -24.96
CA SER A 115 -1.45 2.07 -24.38
C SER A 115 -1.71 0.66 -24.88
N ALA A 116 -0.64 -0.07 -25.19
CA ALA A 116 -0.74 -1.49 -25.50
C ALA A 116 -1.01 -2.26 -24.18
N LEU A 117 -2.22 -2.83 -24.02
CA LEU A 117 -2.68 -3.54 -22.84
C LEU A 117 -2.97 -5.00 -23.16
N PRO A 118 -2.83 -5.91 -22.16
CA PRO A 118 -3.34 -7.27 -22.28
C PRO A 118 -4.87 -7.26 -22.39
N MET A 119 -5.41 -8.26 -23.05
CA MET A 119 -6.86 -8.48 -23.10
C MET A 119 -7.30 -9.24 -21.87
N VAL A 120 -8.24 -8.69 -21.10
CA VAL A 120 -8.82 -9.36 -19.92
C VAL A 120 -10.25 -9.71 -20.20
N VAL A 121 -10.59 -10.99 -19.99
CA VAL A 121 -11.92 -11.55 -20.28
C VAL A 121 -12.47 -12.22 -19.01
N VAL A 122 -13.69 -11.87 -18.62
CA VAL A 122 -14.41 -12.46 -17.48
C VAL A 122 -15.44 -13.45 -17.97
N ASP A 123 -15.45 -14.66 -17.40
CA ASP A 123 -16.41 -15.71 -17.73
C ASP A 123 -16.95 -16.46 -16.51
N TYR A 124 -18.20 -16.92 -16.61
CA TYR A 124 -18.88 -17.73 -15.58
C TYR A 124 -18.51 -19.22 -15.63
N ALA A 125 -17.43 -19.60 -16.31
CA ALA A 125 -16.97 -20.98 -16.45
C ALA A 125 -16.60 -21.58 -15.08
N HIS A 126 -17.52 -22.35 -14.50
CA HIS A 126 -17.40 -22.99 -13.19
C HIS A 126 -17.60 -24.53 -13.25
N THR A 127 -17.63 -25.09 -14.46
CA THR A 127 -17.68 -26.55 -14.75
C THR A 127 -16.50 -26.89 -15.67
N PRO A 128 -16.04 -28.18 -15.69
CA PRO A 128 -14.99 -28.65 -16.58
C PRO A 128 -15.20 -28.25 -18.04
N ASP A 129 -16.35 -28.59 -18.60
CA ASP A 129 -16.69 -28.35 -20.03
C ASP A 129 -16.74 -26.85 -20.34
N ALA A 130 -17.31 -26.04 -19.44
CA ALA A 130 -17.37 -24.59 -19.64
C ALA A 130 -15.96 -23.95 -19.62
N LEU A 131 -15.10 -24.39 -18.70
CA LEU A 131 -13.72 -23.92 -18.62
C LEU A 131 -12.91 -24.31 -19.87
N GLU A 132 -13.04 -25.56 -20.32
CA GLU A 132 -12.36 -26.02 -21.54
C GLU A 132 -12.77 -25.21 -22.77
N ARG A 133 -14.06 -24.96 -22.95
CA ARG A 133 -14.59 -24.14 -24.06
C ARG A 133 -14.13 -22.68 -23.97
N ALA A 134 -14.15 -22.10 -22.78
CA ALA A 134 -13.70 -20.70 -22.60
C ALA A 134 -12.20 -20.55 -22.91
N ILE A 135 -11.36 -21.47 -22.44
CA ILE A 135 -9.92 -21.46 -22.72
C ILE A 135 -9.67 -21.69 -24.23
N ALA A 136 -10.36 -22.65 -24.86
CA ALA A 136 -10.22 -22.93 -26.28
C ALA A 136 -10.61 -21.71 -27.16
N ALA A 137 -11.71 -21.03 -26.81
CA ALA A 137 -12.15 -19.81 -27.51
C ALA A 137 -11.11 -18.68 -27.42
N LEU A 138 -10.47 -18.51 -26.27
CA LEU A 138 -9.48 -17.47 -26.04
C LEU A 138 -8.09 -17.83 -26.59
N ARG A 139 -7.78 -19.11 -26.73
CA ARG A 139 -6.51 -19.58 -27.31
C ARG A 139 -6.31 -19.05 -28.73
N SER A 140 -7.37 -19.07 -29.56
CA SER A 140 -7.30 -18.54 -30.93
C SER A 140 -7.00 -17.05 -30.95
N ILE A 141 -7.56 -16.29 -30.01
CA ILE A 141 -7.31 -14.84 -29.88
C ILE A 141 -5.87 -14.58 -29.38
N ALA A 142 -5.41 -15.33 -28.36
CA ALA A 142 -4.04 -15.21 -27.86
C ALA A 142 -3.02 -15.48 -28.99
N SER A 143 -3.26 -16.51 -29.83
CA SER A 143 -2.46 -16.81 -30.99
C SER A 143 -2.47 -15.68 -32.02
N ALA A 144 -3.64 -15.11 -32.32
CA ALA A 144 -3.78 -13.97 -33.25
C ALA A 144 -3.05 -12.70 -32.75
N ARG A 145 -2.92 -12.55 -31.42
CA ARG A 145 -2.17 -11.47 -30.78
C ARG A 145 -0.68 -11.79 -30.62
N SER A 146 -0.25 -13.00 -30.92
CA SER A 146 1.11 -13.51 -30.63
C SER A 146 1.46 -13.44 -29.12
N GLY A 147 0.45 -13.60 -28.28
CA GLY A 147 0.54 -13.55 -26.82
C GLY A 147 0.29 -14.91 -26.16
N ARG A 148 0.48 -14.96 -24.85
CA ARG A 148 0.17 -16.11 -23.99
C ARG A 148 -1.28 -16.04 -23.52
N LEU A 149 -1.84 -17.18 -23.12
CA LEU A 149 -3.13 -17.28 -22.46
C LEU A 149 -2.92 -17.61 -20.96
N LEU A 150 -3.27 -16.68 -20.09
CA LEU A 150 -3.26 -16.86 -18.66
C LEU A 150 -4.67 -17.18 -18.15
N CYS A 151 -4.78 -18.11 -17.19
CA CYS A 151 -6.06 -18.47 -16.58
C CYS A 151 -6.01 -18.21 -15.07
N VAL A 152 -6.91 -17.36 -14.57
CA VAL A 152 -7.15 -17.12 -13.14
C VAL A 152 -8.44 -17.82 -12.78
N MET A 153 -8.38 -18.85 -11.92
CA MET A 153 -9.54 -19.66 -11.60
C MET A 153 -9.61 -20.09 -10.14
N GLY A 154 -10.81 -20.36 -9.68
CA GLY A 154 -11.10 -20.96 -8.40
C GLY A 154 -12.36 -21.84 -8.47
N CYS A 155 -12.64 -22.55 -7.38
CA CYS A 155 -13.87 -23.34 -7.23
C CYS A 155 -14.63 -22.91 -5.98
N GLY A 156 -15.97 -23.00 -6.04
CA GLY A 156 -16.82 -22.76 -4.89
C GLY A 156 -16.72 -23.86 -3.83
N GLY A 157 -16.73 -23.45 -2.55
CA GLY A 157 -16.91 -24.36 -1.42
C GLY A 157 -18.35 -24.87 -1.30
N ASN A 158 -18.57 -25.94 -0.53
CA ASN A 158 -19.88 -26.61 -0.35
C ASN A 158 -20.53 -26.98 -1.68
N ARG A 159 -19.72 -27.41 -2.65
CA ARG A 159 -20.09 -27.83 -4.00
C ARG A 159 -19.36 -29.11 -4.34
N ASP A 160 -19.61 -29.64 -5.55
CA ASP A 160 -18.95 -30.84 -6.06
C ASP A 160 -17.43 -30.71 -6.01
N LYS A 161 -16.78 -31.52 -5.17
CA LYS A 161 -15.33 -31.56 -4.99
C LYS A 161 -14.62 -32.31 -6.12
N ALA A 162 -15.30 -33.28 -6.74
CA ALA A 162 -14.70 -34.13 -7.79
C ALA A 162 -14.31 -33.32 -9.03
N LYS A 163 -14.99 -32.23 -9.31
CA LYS A 163 -14.64 -31.34 -10.42
C LYS A 163 -13.38 -30.53 -10.21
N ARG A 164 -12.93 -30.30 -8.96
CA ARG A 164 -11.79 -29.41 -8.63
C ARG A 164 -10.50 -29.85 -9.34
N PRO A 165 -10.01 -31.09 -9.15
CA PRO A 165 -8.80 -31.54 -9.85
C PRO A 165 -9.00 -31.63 -11.37
N VAL A 166 -10.20 -31.96 -11.85
CA VAL A 166 -10.48 -31.99 -13.29
C VAL A 166 -10.33 -30.60 -13.92
N MET A 167 -10.89 -29.59 -13.29
CA MET A 167 -10.75 -28.19 -13.74
C MET A 167 -9.29 -27.71 -13.68
N GLY A 168 -8.56 -28.07 -12.62
CA GLY A 168 -7.13 -27.79 -12.52
C GLY A 168 -6.33 -28.40 -13.66
N GLY A 169 -6.57 -29.68 -13.97
CA GLY A 169 -5.93 -30.39 -15.09
C GLY A 169 -6.23 -29.78 -16.46
N ILE A 170 -7.48 -29.34 -16.69
CA ILE A 170 -7.88 -28.64 -17.91
C ILE A 170 -7.12 -27.32 -18.05
N ALA A 171 -7.10 -26.49 -17.00
CA ALA A 171 -6.41 -25.21 -17.01
C ALA A 171 -4.91 -25.41 -17.28
N ALA A 172 -4.25 -26.34 -16.58
CA ALA A 172 -2.82 -26.63 -16.73
C ALA A 172 -2.44 -27.14 -18.12
N ARG A 173 -3.35 -27.85 -18.79
CA ARG A 173 -3.13 -28.40 -20.14
C ARG A 173 -3.31 -27.35 -21.24
N LEU A 174 -4.26 -26.44 -21.09
CA LEU A 174 -4.72 -25.57 -22.16
C LEU A 174 -4.30 -24.10 -22.03
N ALA A 175 -3.96 -23.61 -20.84
CA ALA A 175 -3.40 -22.29 -20.63
C ALA A 175 -1.86 -22.34 -20.53
N ASP A 176 -1.20 -21.22 -20.78
CA ASP A 176 0.27 -21.13 -20.68
C ASP A 176 0.70 -20.86 -19.23
N ASP A 177 -0.11 -20.10 -18.47
CA ASP A 177 0.08 -19.82 -17.06
C ASP A 177 -1.24 -19.94 -16.31
N VAL A 178 -1.21 -20.46 -15.08
CA VAL A 178 -2.40 -20.63 -14.24
C VAL A 178 -2.17 -20.03 -12.86
N ILE A 179 -3.11 -19.18 -12.42
CA ILE A 179 -3.19 -18.71 -11.03
C ILE A 179 -4.44 -19.34 -10.41
N VAL A 180 -4.22 -20.14 -9.37
CA VAL A 180 -5.32 -20.73 -8.59
C VAL A 180 -5.64 -19.83 -7.40
N THR A 181 -6.92 -19.48 -7.25
CA THR A 181 -7.39 -18.52 -6.24
C THR A 181 -8.71 -18.94 -5.64
N SER A 182 -9.22 -18.17 -4.66
CA SER A 182 -10.56 -18.38 -4.11
C SER A 182 -11.65 -17.91 -5.08
N ASP A 183 -12.77 -18.60 -5.06
CA ASP A 183 -14.05 -18.15 -5.64
C ASP A 183 -14.98 -17.73 -4.49
N ASN A 184 -16.00 -18.54 -4.15
CA ASN A 184 -16.83 -18.43 -2.96
C ASN A 184 -16.52 -19.61 -2.04
N PRO A 185 -15.56 -19.52 -1.11
CA PRO A 185 -15.18 -20.66 -0.27
C PRO A 185 -16.29 -21.10 0.69
N ARG A 186 -17.26 -20.24 0.98
CA ARG A 186 -18.38 -20.50 1.90
C ARG A 186 -17.85 -20.98 3.26
N ASP A 187 -18.21 -22.20 3.70
CA ASP A 187 -17.79 -22.75 4.99
C ASP A 187 -16.45 -23.51 4.92
N GLU A 188 -15.95 -23.80 3.70
CA GLU A 188 -14.70 -24.53 3.53
C GLU A 188 -13.48 -23.58 3.64
N ASP A 189 -12.34 -24.14 4.10
CA ASP A 189 -11.07 -23.44 4.07
C ASP A 189 -10.62 -23.22 2.61
N PRO A 190 -10.41 -21.97 2.18
CA PRO A 190 -9.97 -21.69 0.82
C PRO A 190 -8.64 -22.36 0.44
N ALA A 191 -7.73 -22.57 1.40
CA ALA A 191 -6.47 -23.26 1.15
C ALA A 191 -6.68 -24.74 0.75
N VAL A 192 -7.65 -25.41 1.37
CA VAL A 192 -8.03 -26.80 1.01
C VAL A 192 -8.63 -26.87 -0.39
N ILE A 193 -9.50 -25.92 -0.75
CA ILE A 193 -10.10 -25.88 -2.09
C ILE A 193 -9.03 -25.71 -3.16
N VAL A 194 -8.10 -24.81 -2.95
CA VAL A 194 -6.99 -24.53 -3.87
C VAL A 194 -6.07 -25.74 -3.99
N GLN A 195 -5.80 -26.44 -2.89
CA GLN A 195 -5.02 -27.67 -2.88
C GLN A 195 -5.69 -28.79 -3.68
N ASP A 196 -7.03 -28.98 -3.55
CA ASP A 196 -7.78 -29.93 -4.35
C ASP A 196 -7.68 -29.63 -5.86
N ILE A 197 -7.70 -28.34 -6.25
CA ILE A 197 -7.52 -27.94 -7.66
C ILE A 197 -6.10 -28.27 -8.12
N ALA A 198 -5.08 -27.92 -7.33
CA ALA A 198 -3.68 -28.14 -7.65
C ALA A 198 -3.31 -29.62 -7.81
N HIS A 199 -3.96 -30.53 -7.07
CA HIS A 199 -3.77 -31.97 -7.21
C HIS A 199 -4.06 -32.52 -8.63
N GLY A 200 -4.88 -31.85 -9.41
CA GLY A 200 -5.15 -32.22 -10.80
C GLY A 200 -4.16 -31.67 -11.81
N MET A 201 -3.23 -30.84 -11.39
CA MET A 201 -2.31 -30.12 -12.27
C MET A 201 -0.98 -30.88 -12.42
N ALA A 202 -0.48 -31.00 -13.65
CA ALA A 202 0.83 -31.59 -13.93
C ALA A 202 1.99 -30.60 -13.68
N ILE A 203 1.69 -29.33 -13.46
CA ILE A 203 2.62 -28.24 -13.16
C ILE A 203 2.25 -27.62 -11.82
N GLU A 204 3.21 -27.08 -11.09
CA GLU A 204 2.95 -26.34 -9.86
C GLU A 204 2.33 -24.97 -10.21
N PRO A 205 1.06 -24.71 -9.82
CA PRO A 205 0.42 -23.44 -10.13
C PRO A 205 0.92 -22.33 -9.21
N VAL A 206 0.78 -21.10 -9.68
CA VAL A 206 0.85 -19.94 -8.78
C VAL A 206 -0.42 -19.95 -7.92
N VAL A 207 -0.25 -19.97 -6.59
CA VAL A 207 -1.35 -19.92 -5.63
C VAL A 207 -1.43 -18.52 -5.02
N GLU A 208 -2.59 -17.89 -5.11
CA GLU A 208 -2.93 -16.64 -4.42
C GLU A 208 -4.38 -16.73 -3.91
N LEU A 209 -4.54 -16.87 -2.61
CA LEU A 209 -5.86 -17.05 -2.00
C LEU A 209 -6.76 -15.81 -2.10
N ASP A 210 -6.20 -14.62 -2.07
CA ASP A 210 -6.95 -13.37 -2.28
C ASP A 210 -7.18 -13.16 -3.78
N ARG A 211 -8.44 -13.29 -4.22
CA ARG A 211 -8.80 -13.18 -5.64
C ARG A 211 -8.49 -11.80 -6.24
N ALA A 212 -8.58 -10.73 -5.47
CA ALA A 212 -8.19 -9.41 -5.93
C ALA A 212 -6.70 -9.35 -6.25
N LYS A 213 -5.86 -9.84 -5.33
CA LYS A 213 -4.41 -9.93 -5.54
C LYS A 213 -4.07 -10.83 -6.73
N ALA A 214 -4.79 -11.93 -6.92
CA ALA A 214 -4.63 -12.83 -8.07
C ALA A 214 -4.90 -12.11 -9.41
N ILE A 215 -6.01 -11.34 -9.50
CA ILE A 215 -6.36 -10.55 -10.68
C ILE A 215 -5.29 -9.49 -10.94
N LEU A 216 -4.92 -8.71 -9.92
CA LEU A 216 -3.91 -7.66 -10.02
C LEU A 216 -2.57 -8.23 -10.49
N ARG A 217 -2.14 -9.36 -9.90
CA ARG A 217 -0.90 -10.04 -10.29
C ARG A 217 -0.93 -10.52 -11.73
N ALA A 218 -2.04 -11.12 -12.17
CA ALA A 218 -2.20 -11.57 -13.55
C ALA A 218 -2.10 -10.41 -14.54
N VAL A 219 -2.87 -9.34 -14.30
CA VAL A 219 -2.94 -8.19 -15.22
C VAL A 219 -1.63 -7.41 -15.24
N TRP A 220 -1.02 -7.15 -14.09
CA TRP A 220 0.22 -6.37 -14.00
C TRP A 220 1.47 -7.14 -14.45
N GLY A 221 1.45 -8.49 -14.36
CA GLY A 221 2.54 -9.36 -14.81
C GLY A 221 2.48 -9.71 -16.30
N ALA A 222 1.32 -9.51 -16.95
CA ALA A 222 1.12 -9.89 -18.36
C ALA A 222 1.85 -8.94 -19.35
N GLN A 223 2.18 -9.48 -20.52
CA GLN A 223 2.65 -8.68 -21.64
C GLN A 223 1.46 -8.05 -22.41
N PRO A 224 1.66 -6.99 -23.19
CA PRO A 224 0.56 -6.35 -23.93
C PRO A 224 -0.18 -7.27 -24.91
N ALA A 225 0.48 -8.28 -25.44
CA ALA A 225 -0.12 -9.24 -26.36
C ALA A 225 -0.93 -10.34 -25.66
N ASP A 226 -0.70 -10.55 -24.33
CA ASP A 226 -1.31 -11.65 -23.58
C ASP A 226 -2.83 -11.49 -23.45
N VAL A 227 -3.49 -12.64 -23.28
CA VAL A 227 -4.92 -12.75 -22.96
C VAL A 227 -5.08 -13.39 -21.61
N ILE A 228 -5.94 -12.83 -20.76
CA ILE A 228 -6.19 -13.27 -19.40
C ILE A 228 -7.66 -13.67 -19.28
N LEU A 229 -7.92 -14.93 -18.90
CA LEU A 229 -9.24 -15.41 -18.53
C LEU A 229 -9.42 -15.35 -17.01
N LEU A 230 -10.42 -14.60 -16.54
CA LEU A 230 -10.90 -14.64 -15.16
C LEU A 230 -12.13 -15.53 -15.12
N ALA A 231 -11.96 -16.79 -14.66
CA ALA A 231 -12.99 -17.82 -14.70
C ALA A 231 -13.66 -18.03 -13.33
N GLY A 232 -14.95 -18.35 -13.37
CA GLY A 232 -15.74 -18.81 -12.22
C GLY A 232 -16.88 -17.88 -11.84
N LYS A 233 -16.60 -16.61 -11.52
CA LYS A 233 -17.60 -15.66 -10.99
C LYS A 233 -18.48 -15.01 -12.06
N GLY A 234 -17.95 -14.76 -13.25
CA GLY A 234 -18.71 -14.13 -14.32
C GLY A 234 -19.37 -12.81 -13.89
N HIS A 235 -20.69 -12.78 -13.79
CA HIS A 235 -21.50 -11.62 -13.40
C HIS A 235 -21.71 -11.47 -11.87
N GLU A 236 -21.20 -12.39 -11.05
CA GLU A 236 -21.33 -12.29 -9.59
C GLU A 236 -20.60 -11.09 -9.03
N THR A 237 -21.28 -10.28 -8.22
CA THR A 237 -20.78 -9.03 -7.62
C THR A 237 -20.43 -9.17 -6.13
N TYR A 238 -20.26 -10.41 -5.64
CA TYR A 238 -19.95 -10.68 -4.24
C TYR A 238 -19.00 -11.87 -4.09
N GLN A 239 -18.34 -11.95 -2.94
CA GLN A 239 -17.64 -13.13 -2.45
C GLN A 239 -18.26 -13.58 -1.12
N GLU A 240 -18.51 -14.89 -0.97
CA GLU A 240 -19.14 -15.48 0.21
C GLU A 240 -18.12 -16.30 1.00
N VAL A 241 -17.88 -15.91 2.27
CA VAL A 241 -16.97 -16.56 3.21
C VAL A 241 -17.69 -16.74 4.55
N LYS A 242 -17.86 -17.99 5.03
CA LYS A 242 -18.52 -18.32 6.30
C LYS A 242 -19.89 -17.62 6.46
N GLY A 243 -20.69 -17.62 5.42
CA GLY A 243 -22.01 -17.00 5.38
C GLY A 243 -22.02 -15.49 5.20
N ALA A 244 -20.89 -14.81 5.34
CA ALA A 244 -20.78 -13.38 5.09
C ALA A 244 -20.56 -13.12 3.59
N ARG A 245 -21.35 -12.21 3.01
CA ARG A 245 -21.19 -11.74 1.63
C ARG A 245 -20.57 -10.37 1.61
N THR A 246 -19.40 -10.27 1.02
CA THR A 246 -18.71 -9.01 0.77
C THR A 246 -18.78 -8.64 -0.71
N ARG A 247 -18.83 -7.35 -1.03
CA ARG A 247 -18.84 -6.89 -2.42
C ARG A 247 -17.53 -7.26 -3.10
N PHE A 248 -17.63 -7.89 -4.26
CA PHE A 248 -16.49 -8.31 -5.05
C PHE A 248 -16.91 -8.58 -6.50
N ASP A 249 -16.28 -7.92 -7.45
CA ASP A 249 -16.59 -8.06 -8.88
C ASP A 249 -15.26 -8.13 -9.67
N ASP A 250 -15.03 -9.25 -10.35
CA ASP A 250 -13.84 -9.49 -11.19
C ASP A 250 -13.62 -8.37 -12.23
N ARG A 251 -14.72 -7.84 -12.78
CA ARG A 251 -14.69 -6.78 -13.81
C ARG A 251 -14.15 -5.47 -13.27
N GLN A 252 -14.54 -5.11 -12.04
CA GLN A 252 -14.10 -3.88 -11.39
C GLN A 252 -12.62 -3.94 -11.02
N TRP A 253 -12.16 -5.08 -10.49
CA TRP A 253 -10.74 -5.29 -10.20
C TRP A 253 -9.88 -5.31 -11.46
N ALA A 254 -10.36 -5.94 -12.53
CA ALA A 254 -9.68 -5.95 -13.82
C ALA A 254 -9.64 -4.56 -14.47
N CYS A 255 -10.75 -3.81 -14.44
CA CYS A 255 -10.82 -2.42 -14.91
C CYS A 255 -9.80 -1.53 -14.16
N PHE A 256 -9.77 -1.62 -12.84
CA PHE A 256 -8.75 -0.93 -12.03
C PHE A 256 -7.32 -1.30 -12.46
N ALA A 257 -7.03 -2.61 -12.58
CA ALA A 257 -5.70 -3.08 -12.91
C ALA A 257 -5.23 -2.60 -14.31
N LEU A 258 -6.13 -2.58 -15.28
CA LEU A 258 -5.86 -2.07 -16.63
C LEU A 258 -5.66 -0.55 -16.63
N THR A 259 -6.50 0.20 -15.89
CA THR A 259 -6.38 1.65 -15.75
C THR A 259 -5.05 2.04 -15.08
N TRP A 260 -4.63 1.29 -14.06
CA TRP A 260 -3.31 1.46 -13.43
C TRP A 260 -2.17 1.28 -14.42
N ARG A 261 -2.26 0.29 -15.31
CA ARG A 261 -1.23 0.04 -16.35
C ARG A 261 -1.10 1.16 -17.38
N GLN A 262 -2.12 1.98 -17.54
CA GLN A 262 -2.05 3.19 -18.38
C GLN A 262 -1.32 4.36 -17.70
N GLY A 263 -0.71 4.13 -16.53
CA GLY A 263 0.05 5.15 -15.79
C GLY A 263 -0.77 5.95 -14.79
N ALA A 264 -2.00 5.50 -14.46
CA ALA A 264 -2.76 6.11 -13.38
C ALA A 264 -2.03 5.98 -12.04
N THR A 265 -2.16 6.98 -11.18
CA THR A 265 -1.66 6.97 -9.81
C THR A 265 -2.80 7.18 -8.81
N LEU A 266 -2.57 6.95 -7.52
CA LEU A 266 -3.61 7.08 -6.49
C LEU A 266 -3.42 8.36 -5.67
N SER A 267 -4.54 8.98 -5.27
CA SER A 267 -4.60 10.01 -4.25
C SER A 267 -5.78 9.75 -3.31
N THR A 268 -5.58 10.00 -2.02
CA THR A 268 -6.63 9.96 -0.99
C THR A 268 -7.05 11.36 -0.55
N ASP A 269 -6.47 12.43 -1.14
CA ASP A 269 -6.70 13.82 -0.76
C ASP A 269 -7.15 14.62 -1.98
N THR A 270 -8.43 15.05 -1.99
CA THR A 270 -9.03 15.83 -3.07
C THR A 270 -8.40 17.20 -3.28
N ARG A 271 -7.69 17.75 -2.27
CA ARG A 271 -6.99 19.04 -2.36
C ARG A 271 -5.69 18.96 -3.15
N ARG A 272 -5.16 17.74 -3.35
CA ARG A 272 -3.87 17.47 -4.02
C ARG A 272 -3.99 16.58 -5.25
N ILE A 273 -5.21 16.13 -5.56
CA ILE A 273 -5.44 15.28 -6.72
C ILE A 273 -5.32 16.09 -8.00
N GLY A 274 -4.81 15.48 -9.05
CA GLY A 274 -4.63 16.10 -10.36
C GLY A 274 -5.00 15.17 -11.52
N PRO A 275 -4.83 15.63 -12.76
CA PRO A 275 -5.16 14.87 -13.97
C PRO A 275 -4.48 13.50 -14.01
N GLY A 276 -5.23 12.48 -14.44
CA GLY A 276 -4.74 11.10 -14.57
C GLY A 276 -4.69 10.32 -13.24
N GLN A 277 -5.03 10.93 -12.12
CA GLN A 277 -5.05 10.25 -10.82
C GLN A 277 -6.43 9.63 -10.52
N LEU A 278 -6.41 8.51 -9.79
CA LEU A 278 -7.58 7.87 -9.24
C LEU A 278 -7.78 8.35 -7.79
N PHE A 279 -8.97 8.81 -7.47
CA PHE A 279 -9.33 9.20 -6.11
C PHE A 279 -9.77 7.96 -5.32
N VAL A 280 -9.09 7.65 -4.20
CA VAL A 280 -9.55 6.61 -3.27
C VAL A 280 -10.49 7.26 -2.24
N ALA A 281 -11.77 7.01 -2.37
CA ALA A 281 -12.80 7.55 -1.49
C ALA A 281 -12.83 6.78 -0.16
N LEU A 282 -11.89 7.09 0.73
CA LEU A 282 -11.79 6.46 2.03
C LEU A 282 -12.92 6.88 2.95
N LYS A 283 -13.44 5.93 3.73
CA LYS A 283 -14.43 6.19 4.76
C LYS A 283 -13.78 6.21 6.14
N GLY A 284 -13.95 7.30 6.86
CA GLY A 284 -13.51 7.46 8.25
C GLY A 284 -14.68 7.50 9.24
N PRO A 285 -14.41 7.60 10.55
CA PRO A 285 -15.46 7.67 11.58
C PRO A 285 -16.37 8.90 11.47
N VAL A 286 -15.85 10.01 10.97
CA VAL A 286 -16.51 11.31 10.92
C VAL A 286 -16.70 11.89 9.51
N PHE A 287 -16.22 11.22 8.47
CA PHE A 287 -16.35 11.65 7.08
C PHE A 287 -16.44 10.45 6.14
N ASP A 288 -17.10 10.65 4.99
CA ASP A 288 -17.14 9.70 3.88
C ASP A 288 -16.48 10.35 2.65
N GLY A 289 -15.40 9.74 2.15
CA GLY A 289 -14.72 10.21 0.93
C GLY A 289 -15.64 10.21 -0.30
N GLY A 290 -16.68 9.37 -0.30
CA GLY A 290 -17.71 9.35 -1.34
C GLY A 290 -18.50 10.66 -1.50
N ASP A 291 -18.50 11.51 -0.49
CA ASP A 291 -19.17 12.83 -0.54
C ASP A 291 -18.33 13.87 -1.30
N TYR A 292 -17.07 13.56 -1.63
CA TYR A 292 -16.10 14.48 -2.27
C TYR A 292 -15.80 14.14 -3.73
N LEU A 293 -16.60 13.29 -4.37
CA LEU A 293 -16.36 12.86 -5.76
C LEU A 293 -16.41 14.04 -6.75
N ASP A 294 -17.35 14.94 -6.58
CA ASP A 294 -17.48 16.13 -7.45
C ASP A 294 -16.29 17.09 -7.27
N GLN A 295 -15.75 17.20 -6.05
CA GLN A 295 -14.52 17.95 -5.81
C GLN A 295 -13.33 17.28 -6.49
N ALA A 296 -13.21 15.96 -6.42
CA ALA A 296 -12.17 15.22 -7.11
C ALA A 296 -12.27 15.39 -8.64
N ALA A 297 -13.49 15.32 -9.18
CA ALA A 297 -13.75 15.57 -10.60
C ALA A 297 -13.33 16.99 -11.02
N ALA A 298 -13.69 18.01 -10.23
CA ALA A 298 -13.31 19.40 -10.49
C ALA A 298 -11.79 19.64 -10.49
N GLN A 299 -11.02 18.82 -9.78
CA GLN A 299 -9.55 18.83 -9.76
C GLN A 299 -8.93 17.95 -10.87
N GLY A 300 -9.74 17.32 -11.71
CA GLY A 300 -9.29 16.54 -12.86
C GLY A 300 -8.98 15.06 -12.55
N ALA A 301 -9.56 14.49 -11.47
CA ALA A 301 -9.47 13.06 -11.22
C ALA A 301 -9.97 12.27 -12.43
N LEU A 302 -9.27 11.18 -12.78
CA LEU A 302 -9.67 10.29 -13.87
C LEU A 302 -10.89 9.45 -13.51
N ALA A 303 -10.92 8.93 -12.30
CA ALA A 303 -12.02 8.13 -11.74
C ALA A 303 -11.90 8.08 -10.21
N ALA A 304 -12.90 7.52 -9.55
CA ALA A 304 -12.86 7.24 -8.11
C ALA A 304 -12.96 5.73 -7.83
N ILE A 305 -12.21 5.28 -6.83
CA ILE A 305 -12.38 3.98 -6.19
C ILE A 305 -13.35 4.17 -5.03
N VAL A 306 -14.47 3.44 -5.05
CA VAL A 306 -15.56 3.60 -4.10
C VAL A 306 -15.96 2.26 -3.46
N ASP A 307 -16.58 2.33 -2.29
CA ASP A 307 -17.20 1.18 -1.62
C ASP A 307 -18.51 0.74 -2.30
N ALA A 308 -19.28 1.73 -2.74
CA ALA A 308 -20.51 1.56 -3.50
C ALA A 308 -20.71 2.78 -4.41
N ARG A 309 -21.32 2.55 -5.58
CA ARG A 309 -21.57 3.60 -6.57
C ARG A 309 -22.39 4.75 -6.01
N ARG A 310 -22.02 5.98 -6.36
CA ARG A 310 -22.73 7.22 -6.06
C ARG A 310 -23.34 7.75 -7.36
N PRO A 311 -24.65 7.47 -7.64
CA PRO A 311 -25.29 7.81 -8.91
C PRO A 311 -25.36 9.32 -9.22
N GLN A 312 -25.21 10.15 -8.18
CA GLN A 312 -25.27 11.61 -8.28
C GLN A 312 -23.99 12.23 -8.86
N SER A 313 -22.89 11.49 -8.92
CA SER A 313 -21.62 11.99 -9.48
C SER A 313 -21.35 11.41 -10.87
N ASP A 314 -20.96 12.28 -11.80
CA ASP A 314 -20.57 11.93 -13.17
C ASP A 314 -19.14 11.40 -13.26
N LEU A 315 -18.33 11.51 -12.19
CA LEU A 315 -16.99 10.95 -12.16
C LEU A 315 -17.04 9.43 -12.35
N PRO A 316 -16.30 8.85 -13.29
CA PRO A 316 -16.21 7.39 -13.44
C PRO A 316 -15.85 6.71 -12.11
N GLN A 317 -16.53 5.62 -11.78
CA GLN A 317 -16.39 4.96 -10.48
C GLN A 317 -16.05 3.49 -10.65
N ILE A 318 -15.04 3.04 -9.90
CA ILE A 318 -14.60 1.64 -9.81
C ILE A 318 -14.99 1.14 -8.42
N GLU A 319 -15.94 0.21 -8.34
CA GLU A 319 -16.43 -0.32 -7.08
C GLU A 319 -15.57 -1.49 -6.61
N LEU A 320 -14.70 -1.27 -5.62
CA LEU A 320 -13.83 -2.32 -5.07
C LEU A 320 -14.26 -2.81 -3.67
N GLY A 321 -15.44 -2.41 -3.20
CA GLY A 321 -15.91 -2.68 -1.84
C GLY A 321 -15.21 -1.77 -0.83
N ASP A 322 -14.94 -2.28 0.39
CA ASP A 322 -14.20 -1.52 1.40
C ASP A 322 -12.92 -0.93 0.83
N THR A 323 -12.89 0.41 0.68
CA THR A 323 -11.81 1.13 -0.01
C THR A 323 -10.49 1.09 0.75
N ARG A 324 -10.52 0.94 2.08
CA ARG A 324 -9.32 0.77 2.91
C ARG A 324 -8.71 -0.61 2.68
N GLN A 325 -9.53 -1.66 2.69
CA GLN A 325 -9.11 -3.02 2.35
C GLN A 325 -8.65 -3.13 0.89
N ALA A 326 -9.32 -2.44 -0.03
CA ALA A 326 -8.90 -2.37 -1.42
C ALA A 326 -7.49 -1.77 -1.55
N LEU A 327 -7.22 -0.66 -0.86
CA LEU A 327 -5.90 -0.01 -0.88
C LEU A 327 -4.79 -0.94 -0.35
N LEU A 328 -5.05 -1.68 0.74
CA LEU A 328 -4.12 -2.67 1.29
C LEU A 328 -3.83 -3.81 0.28
N ARG A 329 -4.87 -4.36 -0.37
CA ARG A 329 -4.73 -5.41 -1.38
C ARG A 329 -3.95 -4.95 -2.60
N ILE A 330 -4.24 -3.73 -3.08
CA ILE A 330 -3.55 -3.10 -4.21
C ILE A 330 -2.06 -2.95 -3.88
N ALA A 331 -1.73 -2.41 -2.69
CA ALA A 331 -0.35 -2.23 -2.27
C ALA A 331 0.40 -3.55 -2.09
N ALA A 332 -0.23 -4.57 -1.50
CA ALA A 332 0.35 -5.90 -1.33
C ALA A 332 0.65 -6.57 -2.69
N ALA A 333 -0.31 -6.50 -3.62
CA ALA A 333 -0.11 -7.03 -4.97
C ALA A 333 1.00 -6.28 -5.71
N TRP A 334 1.04 -4.95 -5.61
CA TRP A 334 2.10 -4.14 -6.21
C TRP A 334 3.48 -4.46 -5.62
N ARG A 335 3.56 -4.57 -4.27
CA ARG A 335 4.77 -4.96 -3.57
C ARG A 335 5.32 -6.32 -4.02
N SER A 336 4.44 -7.29 -4.30
CA SER A 336 4.85 -8.64 -4.73
C SER A 336 5.54 -8.67 -6.11
N LEU A 337 5.36 -7.64 -6.94
CA LEU A 337 6.00 -7.50 -8.25
C LEU A 337 7.35 -6.77 -8.19
N HIS A 338 7.72 -6.25 -7.01
CA HIS A 338 8.94 -5.47 -6.80
C HIS A 338 9.73 -6.09 -5.65
N ALA A 339 11.01 -6.32 -5.85
CA ALA A 339 11.87 -7.01 -4.89
C ALA A 339 13.08 -6.16 -4.43
N PRO A 340 12.89 -4.89 -3.98
CA PRO A 340 13.99 -4.16 -3.37
C PRO A 340 14.39 -4.82 -2.06
N ALA A 341 15.62 -4.60 -1.61
CA ALA A 341 16.03 -4.90 -0.25
C ALA A 341 15.20 -4.02 0.72
N LEU A 342 14.12 -4.58 1.28
CA LEU A 342 13.16 -3.84 2.09
C LEU A 342 13.39 -4.03 3.57
N ILE A 343 13.58 -2.92 4.27
CA ILE A 343 13.72 -2.82 5.73
C ILE A 343 12.42 -2.25 6.29
N ALA A 344 11.79 -2.93 7.27
CA ALA A 344 10.68 -2.40 8.05
C ALA A 344 11.19 -1.91 9.41
N VAL A 345 10.66 -0.77 9.87
CA VAL A 345 11.03 -0.16 11.15
C VAL A 345 9.80 -0.02 12.03
N THR A 346 9.81 -0.67 13.21
CA THR A 346 8.82 -0.53 14.27
C THR A 346 9.48 -0.06 15.57
N GLY A 347 8.71 0.13 16.63
CA GLY A 347 9.19 0.50 17.97
C GLY A 347 8.46 1.71 18.52
N SER A 348 8.58 1.95 19.81
CA SER A 348 7.91 3.05 20.49
C SER A 348 8.51 4.39 20.16
N ASN A 349 9.81 4.55 20.33
CA ASN A 349 10.52 5.81 20.12
C ASN A 349 11.62 5.68 19.06
N GLY A 350 11.94 6.78 18.37
CA GLY A 350 13.04 6.84 17.41
C GLY A 350 12.74 6.24 16.04
N LYS A 351 11.56 5.70 15.78
CA LYS A 351 11.16 5.11 14.47
C LYS A 351 11.57 5.99 13.28
N THR A 352 11.09 7.23 13.24
CA THR A 352 11.34 8.14 12.11
C THR A 352 12.82 8.54 12.02
N THR A 353 13.47 8.80 13.17
CA THR A 353 14.91 9.13 13.18
C THR A 353 15.73 7.98 12.63
N THR A 354 15.48 6.75 13.09
CA THR A 354 16.17 5.54 12.60
C THR A 354 15.86 5.30 11.12
N LYS A 355 14.61 5.44 10.70
CA LYS A 355 14.19 5.34 9.29
C LYS A 355 14.93 6.36 8.40
N GLU A 356 15.08 7.62 8.84
CA GLU A 356 15.83 8.63 8.07
C GLU A 356 17.35 8.35 8.05
N MET A 357 17.92 7.82 9.13
CA MET A 357 19.31 7.35 9.15
C MET A 357 19.51 6.19 8.16
N ILE A 358 18.61 5.20 8.16
CA ILE A 358 18.63 4.10 7.19
C ILE A 358 18.47 4.67 5.77
N ALA A 359 17.52 5.58 5.54
CA ALA A 359 17.32 6.19 4.22
C ALA A 359 18.58 6.95 3.75
N SER A 360 19.28 7.65 4.64
CA SER A 360 20.56 8.30 4.32
C SER A 360 21.64 7.29 3.92
N ILE A 361 21.72 6.15 4.62
CA ILE A 361 22.63 5.06 4.28
C ILE A 361 22.27 4.42 2.93
N LEU A 362 20.98 4.17 2.69
CA LEU A 362 20.54 3.57 1.42
C LEU A 362 20.81 4.50 0.24
N ARG A 363 20.59 5.82 0.39
CA ARG A 363 20.97 6.83 -0.62
C ARG A 363 22.47 6.82 -0.90
N ALA A 364 23.30 6.72 0.13
CA ALA A 364 24.76 6.63 -0.03
C ALA A 364 25.18 5.34 -0.77
N TRP A 365 24.39 4.27 -0.68
CA TRP A 365 24.68 2.96 -1.29
C TRP A 365 24.17 2.86 -2.73
N VAL A 366 22.91 3.14 -2.98
CA VAL A 366 22.26 2.89 -4.29
C VAL A 366 21.90 4.16 -5.05
N GLY A 367 21.98 5.33 -4.43
CA GLY A 367 21.55 6.63 -4.98
C GLY A 367 20.07 6.94 -4.66
N ASP A 368 19.68 8.20 -4.86
CA ASP A 368 18.33 8.68 -4.57
C ASP A 368 17.27 7.97 -5.42
N ASP A 369 17.46 7.88 -6.74
CA ASP A 369 16.49 7.30 -7.68
C ASP A 369 16.26 5.80 -7.47
N ALA A 370 17.21 5.08 -6.85
CA ALA A 370 17.13 3.66 -6.59
C ALA A 370 16.77 3.33 -5.14
N SER A 371 16.51 4.34 -4.29
CA SER A 371 16.12 4.18 -2.89
C SER A 371 14.72 4.73 -2.62
N LEU A 372 13.92 4.02 -1.82
CA LEU A 372 12.60 4.47 -1.38
C LEU A 372 12.56 4.56 0.14
N SER A 373 11.93 5.60 0.67
CA SER A 373 11.64 5.72 2.09
C SER A 373 10.23 6.25 2.35
N THR A 374 9.68 5.90 3.53
CA THR A 374 8.44 6.50 4.03
C THR A 374 8.62 8.01 4.15
N GLN A 375 7.72 8.77 3.55
CA GLN A 375 7.69 10.24 3.63
C GLN A 375 6.89 10.70 4.85
N GLY A 376 7.46 11.63 5.61
CA GLY A 376 6.81 12.19 6.79
C GLY A 376 6.35 11.10 7.78
N ASN A 377 5.07 11.10 8.10
CA ASN A 377 4.43 10.16 9.01
C ASN A 377 3.45 9.19 8.30
N LEU A 378 3.70 8.85 7.03
CA LEU A 378 2.89 7.92 6.27
C LEU A 378 3.16 6.46 6.69
N ASN A 379 2.93 6.14 7.96
CA ASN A 379 3.31 4.88 8.61
C ASN A 379 2.11 4.01 9.06
N ASN A 380 0.88 4.43 8.75
CA ASN A 380 -0.36 3.71 9.07
C ASN A 380 -0.93 2.95 7.86
N ASP A 381 -2.12 2.37 8.01
CA ASP A 381 -2.86 1.59 7.01
C ASP A 381 -3.30 2.35 5.74
N ILE A 382 -3.07 3.66 5.68
CA ILE A 382 -3.19 4.48 4.47
C ILE A 382 -1.80 4.84 3.94
N GLY A 383 -0.91 5.29 4.82
CA GLY A 383 0.41 5.80 4.46
C GLY A 383 1.38 4.73 3.96
N VAL A 384 1.40 3.55 4.59
CA VAL A 384 2.25 2.43 4.16
C VAL A 384 1.86 1.93 2.76
N PRO A 385 0.57 1.68 2.45
CA PRO A 385 0.14 1.37 1.10
C PRO A 385 0.58 2.42 0.07
N LEU A 386 0.32 3.70 0.34
CA LEU A 386 0.71 4.79 -0.57
C LEU A 386 2.23 4.85 -0.77
N THR A 387 3.01 4.53 0.25
CA THR A 387 4.48 4.44 0.14
C THR A 387 4.90 3.26 -0.74
N LEU A 388 4.31 2.07 -0.53
CA LEU A 388 4.61 0.87 -1.32
C LEU A 388 4.23 1.03 -2.80
N LEU A 389 3.14 1.75 -3.10
CA LEU A 389 2.71 2.03 -4.48
C LEU A 389 3.65 2.95 -5.25
N ARG A 390 4.58 3.61 -4.58
CA ARG A 390 5.68 4.37 -5.22
C ARG A 390 6.84 3.47 -5.68
N LEU A 391 6.85 2.18 -5.33
CA LEU A 391 7.87 1.25 -5.82
C LEU A 391 7.84 1.15 -7.35
N THR A 392 9.02 1.14 -7.93
CA THR A 392 9.26 0.92 -9.35
C THR A 392 10.31 -0.18 -9.53
N ARG A 393 10.49 -0.65 -10.75
CA ARG A 393 11.57 -1.61 -11.09
C ARG A 393 12.98 -1.04 -10.89
N GLY A 394 13.12 0.28 -10.81
CA GLY A 394 14.41 0.95 -10.56
C GLY A 394 14.82 0.93 -9.09
N HIS A 395 13.90 0.75 -8.15
CA HIS A 395 14.21 0.73 -6.72
C HIS A 395 14.94 -0.57 -6.34
N ARG A 396 16.11 -0.41 -5.75
CA ARG A 396 16.99 -1.50 -5.27
C ARG A 396 16.91 -1.69 -3.77
N ALA A 397 16.62 -0.62 -3.03
CA ALA A 397 16.49 -0.63 -1.58
C ALA A 397 15.31 0.23 -1.12
N ALA A 398 14.71 -0.17 0.02
CA ALA A 398 13.60 0.58 0.60
C ALA A 398 13.61 0.48 2.13
N VAL A 399 13.19 1.55 2.80
CA VAL A 399 12.90 1.55 4.24
C VAL A 399 11.50 2.05 4.49
N ILE A 400 10.69 1.25 5.18
CA ILE A 400 9.28 1.52 5.46
C ILE A 400 9.09 1.59 6.98
N GLU A 401 8.58 2.73 7.44
CA GLU A 401 8.19 2.91 8.84
C GLU A 401 6.77 2.34 9.04
N LEU A 402 6.59 1.50 10.06
CA LEU A 402 5.31 0.94 10.47
C LEU A 402 4.94 1.49 11.86
N GLY A 403 3.82 2.18 11.92
CA GLY A 403 3.27 2.75 13.15
C GLY A 403 1.97 2.07 13.53
N MET A 404 1.66 2.10 14.82
CA MET A 404 0.43 1.55 15.38
C MET A 404 -0.19 2.53 16.37
N ASN A 405 -1.48 2.36 16.62
CA ASN A 405 -2.20 2.88 17.77
C ASN A 405 -2.93 1.74 18.51
N HIS A 406 -3.36 0.70 17.79
CA HIS A 406 -4.17 -0.40 18.30
C HIS A 406 -3.52 -1.76 18.04
N PRO A 407 -3.88 -2.80 18.85
CA PRO A 407 -3.43 -4.16 18.61
C PRO A 407 -3.80 -4.69 17.22
N GLY A 408 -2.86 -5.40 16.57
CA GLY A 408 -3.04 -6.02 15.25
C GLY A 408 -2.72 -5.13 14.06
N GLU A 409 -2.44 -3.83 14.26
CA GLU A 409 -2.12 -2.92 13.15
C GLU A 409 -0.76 -3.23 12.53
N ILE A 410 0.25 -3.57 13.34
CA ILE A 410 1.57 -3.96 12.80
C ILE A 410 1.49 -5.24 11.98
N ASP A 411 0.67 -6.22 12.39
CA ASP A 411 0.45 -7.44 11.59
C ASP A 411 -0.06 -7.12 10.19
N VAL A 412 -1.05 -6.23 10.07
CA VAL A 412 -1.60 -5.79 8.77
C VAL A 412 -0.55 -5.11 7.91
N LEU A 413 0.21 -4.17 8.50
CA LEU A 413 1.23 -3.41 7.78
C LEU A 413 2.42 -4.28 7.35
N ALA A 414 2.83 -5.21 8.21
CA ALA A 414 3.92 -6.14 7.92
C ALA A 414 3.54 -7.15 6.83
N ASP A 415 2.28 -7.61 6.80
CA ASP A 415 1.78 -8.52 5.75
C ASP A 415 1.87 -7.89 4.37
N ILE A 416 1.52 -6.62 4.22
CA ILE A 416 1.63 -5.94 2.92
C ILE A 416 3.06 -5.53 2.57
N ALA A 417 3.91 -5.21 3.57
CA ALA A 417 5.29 -4.79 3.35
C ALA A 417 6.23 -5.96 3.01
N ARG A 418 6.04 -7.14 3.65
CA ARG A 418 6.87 -8.34 3.46
C ARG A 418 8.36 -8.00 3.48
N PRO A 419 8.90 -7.52 4.61
CA PRO A 419 10.28 -7.07 4.70
C PRO A 419 11.28 -8.23 4.66
N GLN A 420 12.49 -7.95 4.21
CA GLN A 420 13.66 -8.85 4.33
C GLN A 420 14.40 -8.64 5.65
N VAL A 421 14.36 -7.41 6.15
CA VAL A 421 14.92 -7.04 7.46
C VAL A 421 13.83 -6.30 8.24
N ALA A 422 13.61 -6.69 9.48
CA ALA A 422 12.66 -6.03 10.35
C ALA A 422 13.35 -5.58 11.65
N LEU A 423 13.21 -4.29 11.94
CA LEU A 423 13.72 -3.65 13.14
C LEU A 423 12.61 -3.44 14.16
N VAL A 424 12.83 -3.89 15.38
CA VAL A 424 12.15 -3.42 16.57
C VAL A 424 13.11 -2.49 17.31
N ASN A 425 12.88 -1.17 17.22
CA ASN A 425 13.83 -0.18 17.76
C ASN A 425 13.88 -0.19 19.31
N ASN A 426 12.75 -0.30 19.93
CA ASN A 426 12.56 -0.43 21.41
C ASN A 426 11.10 -0.70 21.74
N ALA A 427 10.80 -1.03 23.01
CA ALA A 427 9.45 -1.03 23.58
C ALA A 427 9.44 -0.17 24.86
N GLN A 428 8.60 0.88 24.84
CA GLN A 428 8.50 1.87 25.89
C GLN A 428 7.04 2.28 26.10
N ARG A 429 6.75 3.20 27.00
CA ARG A 429 5.39 3.69 27.31
C ARG A 429 4.84 4.53 26.16
N GLU A 430 4.22 3.86 25.19
CA GLU A 430 3.57 4.43 24.02
C GLU A 430 2.14 3.85 23.90
N HIS A 431 1.16 4.65 23.52
CA HIS A 431 -0.23 4.22 23.30
C HIS A 431 -0.85 3.43 24.47
N GLN A 432 -0.52 3.80 25.71
CA GLN A 432 -0.97 3.09 26.92
C GLN A 432 -2.50 3.10 27.07
N GLU A 433 -3.19 4.05 26.51
CA GLU A 433 -4.65 4.11 26.44
C GLU A 433 -5.25 2.87 25.77
N PHE A 434 -4.58 2.30 24.75
CA PHE A 434 -5.08 1.18 23.94
C PHE A 434 -4.36 -0.15 24.23
N LEU A 435 -3.06 -0.09 24.53
CA LEU A 435 -2.22 -1.27 24.73
C LEU A 435 -2.00 -1.61 26.21
N HIS A 436 -2.31 -0.70 27.14
CA HIS A 436 -2.31 -0.84 28.59
C HIS A 436 -0.96 -1.19 29.25
N THR A 437 -0.09 -1.99 28.61
CA THR A 437 1.19 -2.42 29.16
C THR A 437 2.33 -2.30 28.13
N VAL A 438 3.55 -2.08 28.63
CA VAL A 438 4.75 -2.07 27.76
C VAL A 438 5.01 -3.44 27.13
N GLU A 439 4.63 -4.54 27.80
CA GLU A 439 4.73 -5.88 27.21
C GLU A 439 3.79 -6.02 25.99
N ALA A 440 2.56 -5.50 26.05
CA ALA A 440 1.67 -5.51 24.89
C ALA A 440 2.24 -4.67 23.74
N VAL A 441 2.85 -3.51 24.04
CA VAL A 441 3.59 -2.70 23.06
C VAL A 441 4.75 -3.48 22.44
N ALA A 442 5.55 -4.18 23.27
CA ALA A 442 6.67 -4.99 22.79
C ALA A 442 6.22 -6.13 21.87
N ARG A 443 5.10 -6.78 22.22
CA ARG A 443 4.50 -7.88 21.46
C ARG A 443 3.95 -7.39 20.12
N GLU A 444 3.25 -6.27 20.13
CA GLU A 444 2.69 -5.67 18.92
C GLU A 444 3.81 -5.21 17.96
N ASN A 445 4.77 -4.40 18.43
CA ASN A 445 5.92 -3.99 17.61
C ASN A 445 6.71 -5.21 17.11
N GLY A 446 6.87 -6.25 17.94
CA GLY A 446 7.56 -7.48 17.59
C GLY A 446 6.85 -8.35 16.56
N SER A 447 5.55 -8.15 16.34
CA SER A 447 4.77 -8.95 15.38
C SER A 447 5.32 -8.84 13.95
N VAL A 448 5.97 -7.73 13.59
CA VAL A 448 6.65 -7.54 12.31
C VAL A 448 7.64 -8.69 11.99
N LEU A 449 8.27 -9.27 13.01
CA LEU A 449 9.28 -10.32 12.86
C LEU A 449 8.70 -11.63 12.31
N ARG A 450 7.38 -11.88 12.47
CA ARG A 450 6.69 -13.06 11.93
C ARG A 450 6.62 -13.04 10.40
N TYR A 451 6.65 -11.85 9.80
CA TYR A 451 6.50 -11.63 8.34
C TYR A 451 7.82 -11.64 7.58
N LEU A 452 8.92 -11.85 8.29
CA LEU A 452 10.22 -12.10 7.66
C LEU A 452 10.20 -13.45 6.90
N PRO A 453 10.80 -13.54 5.70
CA PRO A 453 11.03 -14.82 5.05
C PRO A 453 12.01 -15.69 5.87
N ALA A 454 12.15 -16.95 5.54
CA ALA A 454 13.08 -17.86 6.23
C ALA A 454 14.54 -17.34 6.18
N SER A 455 14.92 -16.64 5.12
CA SER A 455 16.24 -15.99 4.96
C SER A 455 16.28 -14.56 5.52
N GLY A 456 15.20 -14.07 6.12
CA GLY A 456 15.11 -12.71 6.66
C GLY A 456 15.88 -12.55 7.96
N ILE A 457 16.17 -11.29 8.31
CA ILE A 457 16.98 -10.95 9.49
C ILE A 457 16.16 -10.07 10.43
N ALA A 458 16.03 -10.50 11.68
CA ALA A 458 15.46 -9.73 12.77
C ALA A 458 16.53 -8.84 13.40
N VAL A 459 16.20 -7.57 13.65
CA VAL A 459 17.11 -6.59 14.28
C VAL A 459 16.41 -6.01 15.51
N PHE A 460 17.06 -6.06 16.66
CA PHE A 460 16.53 -5.47 17.90
C PHE A 460 17.65 -5.20 18.92
N PRO A 461 17.45 -4.30 19.93
CA PRO A 461 18.44 -4.03 20.95
C PRO A 461 18.68 -5.24 21.83
N GLY A 462 19.95 -5.55 22.07
CA GLY A 462 20.34 -6.73 22.84
C GLY A 462 20.12 -6.62 24.35
N ASP A 463 20.05 -5.41 24.86
CA ASP A 463 19.87 -5.04 26.26
C ASP A 463 18.43 -4.62 26.63
N ASP A 464 17.47 -4.72 25.71
CA ASP A 464 16.08 -4.43 26.00
C ASP A 464 15.46 -5.59 26.82
N THR A 465 14.59 -5.24 27.75
CA THR A 465 13.86 -6.20 28.62
C THR A 465 13.09 -7.24 27.77
N TYR A 466 12.65 -6.87 26.57
CA TYR A 466 11.86 -7.73 25.70
C TYR A 466 12.67 -8.42 24.60
N ALA A 467 14.00 -8.37 24.64
CA ALA A 467 14.86 -9.04 23.65
C ALA A 467 14.58 -10.55 23.52
N SER A 468 14.27 -11.22 24.64
CA SER A 468 13.91 -12.66 24.63
C SER A 468 12.57 -12.92 23.91
N LEU A 469 11.57 -12.06 24.11
CA LEU A 469 10.30 -12.12 23.38
C LEU A 469 10.48 -11.96 21.89
N TRP A 470 11.32 -10.99 21.45
CA TRP A 470 11.57 -10.76 20.03
C TRP A 470 12.37 -11.87 19.39
N ARG A 471 13.27 -12.50 20.13
CA ARG A 471 13.95 -13.71 19.66
C ARG A 471 12.97 -14.87 19.42
N GLU A 472 12.01 -15.05 20.33
CA GLU A 472 10.94 -16.04 20.15
C GLU A 472 10.08 -15.73 18.92
N LEU A 473 9.65 -14.47 18.72
CA LEU A 473 8.87 -14.03 17.56
C LEU A 473 9.64 -14.15 16.25
N ALA A 474 10.96 -13.96 16.27
CA ALA A 474 11.82 -14.18 15.11
C ALA A 474 11.89 -15.67 14.72
N GLY A 475 11.61 -16.59 15.65
CA GLY A 475 11.65 -18.03 15.40
C GLY A 475 13.05 -18.49 14.97
N GLY A 476 13.13 -19.27 13.88
CA GLY A 476 14.41 -19.78 13.34
C GLY A 476 15.20 -18.82 12.47
N ARG A 477 14.80 -17.56 12.36
CA ARG A 477 15.45 -16.54 11.50
C ARG A 477 16.73 -16.02 12.14
N ALA A 478 17.64 -15.52 11.30
CA ALA A 478 18.84 -14.84 11.77
C ALA A 478 18.51 -13.58 12.58
N VAL A 479 19.32 -13.28 13.60
CA VAL A 479 19.16 -12.13 14.49
C VAL A 479 20.45 -11.35 14.55
N LEU A 480 20.35 -10.03 14.43
CA LEU A 480 21.40 -9.07 14.74
C LEU A 480 20.97 -8.22 15.93
N ARG A 481 21.81 -8.19 16.96
CA ARG A 481 21.58 -7.37 18.16
C ARG A 481 22.46 -6.14 18.12
N PHE A 482 21.90 -5.01 18.54
CA PHE A 482 22.66 -3.77 18.64
C PHE A 482 22.55 -3.16 20.05
N GLY A 483 23.50 -2.31 20.40
CA GLY A 483 23.54 -1.60 21.69
C GLY A 483 24.94 -1.10 22.00
N PHE A 484 25.20 -0.78 23.29
CA PHE A 484 26.49 -0.26 23.72
C PHE A 484 27.44 -1.33 24.25
N ASP A 485 26.96 -2.51 24.55
CA ASP A 485 27.78 -3.63 25.03
C ASP A 485 28.52 -4.30 23.87
N ALA A 486 29.82 -4.53 24.05
CA ALA A 486 30.71 -5.15 23.05
C ALA A 486 30.32 -6.62 22.71
N THR A 487 29.41 -7.23 23.44
CA THR A 487 28.87 -8.58 23.12
C THR A 487 27.79 -8.57 22.06
N PHE A 488 27.32 -7.39 21.63
CA PHE A 488 26.34 -7.27 20.59
C PHE A 488 26.98 -7.21 19.20
N ASP A 489 26.23 -7.65 18.19
CA ASP A 489 26.71 -7.77 16.82
C ASP A 489 27.07 -6.41 16.22
N VAL A 490 26.32 -5.35 16.60
CA VAL A 490 26.60 -3.96 16.25
C VAL A 490 26.62 -3.11 17.52
N HIS A 491 27.78 -2.52 17.81
CA HIS A 491 27.97 -1.71 19.03
C HIS A 491 28.90 -0.51 18.77
N ALA A 492 29.03 0.38 19.76
CA ALA A 492 29.93 1.52 19.69
C ALA A 492 30.79 1.64 20.95
N ASP A 493 32.04 2.05 20.75
CA ASP A 493 32.94 2.47 21.81
C ASP A 493 33.57 3.82 21.49
N GLN A 494 34.52 4.30 22.33
CA GLN A 494 35.21 5.59 22.20
C GLN A 494 34.20 6.73 21.93
N ILE A 495 33.12 6.75 22.70
CA ILE A 495 32.01 7.69 22.51
C ILE A 495 32.38 9.06 23.10
N HIS A 496 32.37 10.08 22.25
CA HIS A 496 32.57 11.47 22.63
C HIS A 496 31.32 12.26 22.27
N VAL A 497 30.61 12.77 23.29
CA VAL A 497 29.38 13.56 23.13
C VAL A 497 29.74 15.05 23.09
N GLU A 498 29.23 15.73 22.05
CA GLU A 498 29.32 17.18 21.87
C GLU A 498 27.92 17.79 21.77
N PRO A 499 27.75 19.10 22.01
CA PRO A 499 26.44 19.76 21.94
C PRO A 499 25.73 19.59 20.58
N THR A 500 26.50 19.45 19.50
CA THR A 500 25.99 19.37 18.11
C THR A 500 25.98 17.95 17.55
N GLY A 501 26.50 16.96 18.30
CA GLY A 501 26.58 15.60 17.78
C GLY A 501 27.34 14.63 18.68
N THR A 502 27.67 13.48 18.13
CA THR A 502 28.40 12.41 18.82
C THR A 502 29.40 11.76 17.86
N SER A 503 30.68 11.67 18.25
CA SER A 503 31.66 10.87 17.53
C SER A 503 31.94 9.57 18.27
N CYS A 504 32.15 8.48 17.54
CA CYS A 504 32.40 7.14 18.11
C CYS A 504 33.07 6.20 17.11
N GLN A 505 33.53 5.07 17.60
CA GLN A 505 33.87 3.91 16.76
C GLN A 505 32.67 2.96 16.72
N VAL A 506 32.14 2.70 15.53
CA VAL A 506 31.06 1.75 15.30
C VAL A 506 31.66 0.42 14.86
N HIS A 507 31.32 -0.64 15.56
CA HIS A 507 31.70 -2.04 15.27
C HIS A 507 30.54 -2.76 14.61
N THR A 508 30.81 -3.42 13.51
CA THR A 508 29.87 -4.28 12.78
C THR A 508 30.54 -5.60 12.42
N PRO A 509 29.82 -6.65 12.02
CA PRO A 509 30.44 -7.88 11.52
C PRO A 509 31.34 -7.69 10.30
N GLN A 510 31.24 -6.55 9.58
CA GLN A 510 32.13 -6.21 8.46
C GLN A 510 33.46 -5.54 8.90
N GLY A 511 33.55 -5.06 10.14
CA GLY A 511 34.68 -4.32 10.68
C GLY A 511 34.28 -3.12 11.49
N THR A 512 35.29 -2.28 11.82
CA THR A 512 35.13 -1.08 12.66
C THR A 512 35.40 0.17 11.84
N ALA A 513 34.65 1.24 12.12
CA ALA A 513 34.83 2.53 11.48
C ALA A 513 34.45 3.70 12.42
N ALA A 514 35.16 4.82 12.27
CA ALA A 514 34.81 6.06 12.94
C ALA A 514 33.57 6.69 12.28
N VAL A 515 32.64 7.20 13.10
CA VAL A 515 31.40 7.87 12.68
C VAL A 515 31.26 9.16 13.45
N VAL A 516 30.83 10.21 12.75
CA VAL A 516 30.43 11.51 13.32
C VAL A 516 28.94 11.73 13.08
N LEU A 517 28.16 11.49 14.11
CA LEU A 517 26.71 11.65 14.05
C LEU A 517 26.31 13.10 14.44
N HIS A 518 25.74 13.86 13.53
CA HIS A 518 25.25 15.23 13.77
C HIS A 518 23.88 15.26 14.47
N ALA A 519 23.73 14.45 15.49
CA ALA A 519 22.55 14.36 16.35
C ALA A 519 23.00 14.08 17.77
N PRO A 520 22.68 14.95 18.75
CA PRO A 520 23.10 14.78 20.12
C PRO A 520 22.29 13.69 20.84
N GLY A 521 22.90 13.11 21.88
CA GLY A 521 22.26 12.21 22.83
C GLY A 521 22.46 10.72 22.54
N ALA A 522 22.60 9.96 23.62
CA ALA A 522 22.82 8.50 23.58
C ALA A 522 21.69 7.75 22.82
N HIS A 523 20.45 8.25 22.91
CA HIS A 523 19.33 7.65 22.17
C HIS A 523 19.49 7.77 20.65
N ASN A 524 20.07 8.89 20.15
CA ASN A 524 20.35 9.05 18.71
C ASN A 524 21.52 8.15 18.27
N LEU A 525 22.53 7.98 19.12
CA LEU A 525 23.60 7.00 18.85
C LEU A 525 23.04 5.58 18.80
N ARG A 526 22.12 5.23 19.72
CA ARG A 526 21.41 3.92 19.67
C ARG A 526 20.61 3.75 18.38
N ASN A 527 19.90 4.80 17.92
CA ASN A 527 19.20 4.80 16.63
C ASN A 527 20.18 4.61 15.45
N ALA A 528 21.38 5.20 15.51
CA ALA A 528 22.42 5.03 14.50
C ALA A 528 22.96 3.60 14.47
N LEU A 529 23.14 2.95 15.62
CA LEU A 529 23.54 1.54 15.71
C LEU A 529 22.44 0.61 15.14
N ALA A 530 21.16 0.90 15.42
CA ALA A 530 20.03 0.20 14.81
C ALA A 530 20.03 0.36 13.28
N ALA A 531 20.28 1.57 12.78
CA ALA A 531 20.37 1.85 11.35
C ALA A 531 21.55 1.12 10.69
N ALA A 532 22.71 1.11 11.33
CA ALA A 532 23.89 0.38 10.89
C ALA A 532 23.63 -1.14 10.83
N ALA A 533 22.97 -1.71 11.85
CA ALA A 533 22.60 -3.11 11.90
C ALA A 533 21.64 -3.51 10.76
N CYS A 534 20.60 -2.70 10.51
CA CYS A 534 19.67 -2.90 9.40
C CYS A 534 20.37 -2.81 8.03
N ALA A 535 21.22 -1.82 7.85
CA ALA A 535 21.96 -1.62 6.60
C ALA A 535 22.96 -2.78 6.36
N HIS A 536 23.68 -3.20 7.40
CA HIS A 536 24.53 -4.39 7.34
C HIS A 536 23.72 -5.64 6.94
N ALA A 537 22.55 -5.84 7.51
CA ALA A 537 21.68 -6.98 7.24
C ALA A 537 21.26 -7.10 5.76
N VAL A 538 21.10 -5.99 5.04
CA VAL A 538 20.81 -5.99 3.60
C VAL A 538 22.07 -5.93 2.73
N GLY A 539 23.27 -6.07 3.32
CA GLY A 539 24.54 -6.13 2.61
C GLY A 539 25.14 -4.78 2.19
N VAL A 540 24.76 -3.68 2.84
CA VAL A 540 25.37 -2.36 2.58
C VAL A 540 26.83 -2.38 3.03
N PRO A 541 27.79 -1.93 2.19
CA PRO A 541 29.19 -1.81 2.57
C PRO A 541 29.39 -0.84 3.75
N LEU A 542 30.32 -1.16 4.67
CA LEU A 542 30.61 -0.32 5.85
C LEU A 542 30.93 1.13 5.48
N SER A 543 31.64 1.38 4.40
CA SER A 543 31.94 2.73 3.91
C SER A 543 30.69 3.54 3.54
N CYS A 544 29.65 2.88 3.02
CA CYS A 544 28.36 3.53 2.73
C CYS A 544 27.55 3.77 4.01
N ILE A 545 27.63 2.85 4.99
CA ILE A 545 27.04 3.03 6.33
C ILE A 545 27.60 4.29 6.98
N VAL A 546 28.94 4.41 7.05
CA VAL A 546 29.64 5.58 7.59
C VAL A 546 29.19 6.85 6.85
N LYS A 547 29.32 6.86 5.52
CA LYS A 547 28.93 8.04 4.70
C LYS A 547 27.50 8.47 4.93
N GLY A 548 26.57 7.51 5.08
CA GLY A 548 25.16 7.79 5.31
C GLY A 548 24.90 8.36 6.70
N LEU A 549 25.56 7.83 7.75
CA LEU A 549 25.44 8.33 9.12
C LEU A 549 26.07 9.72 9.28
N ASP A 550 27.27 9.96 8.73
CA ASP A 550 27.92 11.27 8.76
C ASP A 550 27.11 12.32 7.97
N GLY A 551 26.45 11.91 6.90
CA GLY A 551 25.57 12.76 6.11
C GLY A 551 24.19 13.02 6.72
N PHE A 552 23.79 12.28 7.74
CA PHE A 552 22.48 12.44 8.36
C PHE A 552 22.34 13.79 9.09
N ARG A 553 21.16 14.39 8.97
CA ARG A 553 20.76 15.59 9.73
C ARG A 553 19.39 15.36 10.36
N PRO A 554 19.19 15.81 11.62
CA PRO A 554 17.91 15.68 12.32
C PRO A 554 16.75 16.29 11.53
N VAL A 555 15.60 15.63 11.60
CA VAL A 555 14.35 16.11 10.98
C VAL A 555 13.76 17.21 11.88
N SER A 556 13.12 18.21 11.29
CA SER A 556 12.38 19.24 12.04
C SER A 556 11.39 18.62 13.03
N GLY A 557 11.34 19.13 14.25
CA GLY A 557 10.51 18.59 15.32
C GLY A 557 11.08 17.35 16.03
N ARG A 558 12.32 16.92 15.71
CA ARG A 558 12.95 15.72 16.31
C ARG A 558 14.39 16.01 16.71
N MET A 559 14.54 16.56 17.92
CA MET A 559 15.85 16.98 18.47
C MET A 559 16.64 17.84 17.47
N HIS A 560 15.96 18.70 16.72
CA HIS A 560 16.57 19.51 15.67
C HIS A 560 17.16 20.79 16.26
N PRO A 561 18.49 20.95 16.31
CA PRO A 561 19.10 22.15 16.84
C PRO A 561 18.96 23.33 15.87
N ARG A 562 18.61 24.49 16.40
CA ARG A 562 18.48 25.75 15.69
C ARG A 562 19.25 26.83 16.46
N ALA A 563 20.21 27.47 15.81
CA ALA A 563 20.87 28.61 16.38
C ALA A 563 20.00 29.86 16.15
N LEU A 564 19.72 30.60 17.22
CA LEU A 564 19.06 31.88 17.18
C LEU A 564 20.10 33.00 17.38
N ASP A 565 19.84 34.23 16.90
CA ASP A 565 20.86 35.30 16.72
C ASP A 565 21.54 35.78 17.99
N ASP A 566 20.91 35.65 19.17
CA ASP A 566 21.45 36.11 20.47
C ASP A 566 22.35 35.08 21.20
N GLY A 567 22.88 34.09 20.48
CA GLY A 567 23.66 32.99 21.08
C GLY A 567 22.81 31.94 21.81
N PHE A 568 21.52 32.03 21.70
CA PHE A 568 20.49 31.15 22.24
C PHE A 568 20.30 29.94 21.34
N GLN A 569 20.42 28.76 21.88
CA GLN A 569 20.18 27.51 21.15
C GLN A 569 18.78 26.98 21.42
N LEU A 570 18.00 26.84 20.37
CA LEU A 570 16.70 26.19 20.39
C LEU A 570 16.82 24.74 19.90
N ILE A 571 16.28 23.78 20.69
CA ILE A 571 16.18 22.39 20.30
C ILE A 571 14.70 22.11 20.03
N ASP A 572 14.36 21.94 18.77
CA ASP A 572 13.01 21.63 18.33
C ASP A 572 12.78 20.11 18.40
N ASP A 573 12.04 19.65 19.42
CA ASP A 573 11.56 18.28 19.58
C ASP A 573 10.02 18.23 19.72
N SER A 574 9.37 19.12 18.97
CA SER A 574 7.93 19.43 19.09
C SER A 574 6.98 18.45 18.42
N TYR A 575 7.48 17.39 17.72
CA TYR A 575 6.64 16.52 16.92
C TYR A 575 5.71 15.62 17.74
N ASN A 576 6.24 14.95 18.79
CA ASN A 576 5.48 14.08 19.68
C ASN A 576 6.14 13.96 21.05
N ALA A 577 5.35 13.57 22.09
CA ALA A 577 5.84 13.38 23.43
C ALA A 577 5.12 12.22 24.12
N ASN A 578 5.91 11.32 24.71
CA ASN A 578 5.53 10.36 25.72
C ASN A 578 6.52 10.43 26.89
N PRO A 579 6.24 9.85 28.07
CA PRO A 579 7.09 10.02 29.25
C PRO A 579 8.57 9.66 29.01
N ASP A 580 8.84 8.55 28.34
CA ASP A 580 10.22 8.08 28.13
C ASP A 580 10.98 8.95 27.12
N SER A 581 10.30 9.44 26.08
CA SER A 581 10.91 10.37 25.12
C SER A 581 11.18 11.75 25.73
N VAL A 582 10.34 12.21 26.67
CA VAL A 582 10.57 13.47 27.42
C VAL A 582 11.77 13.30 28.34
N ARG A 583 11.90 12.18 29.05
CA ARG A 583 13.08 11.89 29.90
C ARG A 583 14.36 11.88 29.06
N ALA A 584 14.38 11.23 27.91
CA ALA A 584 15.53 11.23 27.02
C ALA A 584 15.91 12.64 26.52
N ALA A 585 14.93 13.50 26.26
CA ALA A 585 15.15 14.89 25.88
C ALA A 585 15.70 15.72 27.07
N ILE A 586 15.21 15.50 28.27
CA ILE A 586 15.73 16.12 29.52
C ILE A 586 17.20 15.74 29.73
N ASP A 587 17.56 14.46 29.52
CA ASP A 587 18.96 14.02 29.67
C ASP A 587 19.91 14.71 28.69
N VAL A 588 19.47 14.99 27.49
CA VAL A 588 20.26 15.79 26.53
C VAL A 588 20.38 17.24 27.01
N LEU A 589 19.27 17.87 27.39
CA LEU A 589 19.25 19.26 27.84
C LEU A 589 20.14 19.48 29.06
N ALA A 590 20.12 18.56 30.02
CA ALA A 590 20.90 18.59 31.26
C ALA A 590 22.41 18.42 31.04
N GLN A 591 22.87 17.93 29.88
CA GLN A 591 24.30 17.82 29.56
C GLN A 591 24.88 19.11 28.93
N LEU A 592 24.02 20.04 28.51
CA LEU A 592 24.46 21.30 27.89
C LEU A 592 24.93 22.28 28.95
N GLN A 593 26.02 23.03 28.64
CA GLN A 593 26.55 24.04 29.53
C GLN A 593 25.79 25.34 29.40
N GLY A 594 25.43 25.96 30.54
CA GLY A 594 24.69 27.22 30.58
C GLY A 594 23.24 27.01 30.99
N LYS A 595 22.50 28.12 31.11
CA LYS A 595 21.12 28.12 31.60
C LYS A 595 20.19 27.40 30.62
N SER A 596 19.53 26.37 31.08
CA SER A 596 18.67 25.47 30.31
C SER A 596 17.21 25.56 30.70
N ILE A 597 16.32 25.63 29.73
CA ILE A 597 14.86 25.66 29.95
C ILE A 597 14.18 24.58 29.12
N LEU A 598 13.35 23.77 29.77
CA LEU A 598 12.42 22.87 29.10
C LEU A 598 11.07 23.55 28.92
N VAL A 599 10.55 23.58 27.69
CA VAL A 599 9.19 23.99 27.36
C VAL A 599 8.38 22.76 26.98
N LEU A 600 7.38 22.41 27.79
CA LEU A 600 6.62 21.16 27.65
C LEU A 600 5.14 21.45 27.40
N GLY A 601 4.60 20.88 26.31
CA GLY A 601 3.16 20.73 26.09
C GLY A 601 2.63 19.40 26.60
N ALA A 602 1.34 19.18 26.48
CA ALA A 602 0.72 17.91 26.90
C ALA A 602 1.38 16.71 26.19
N MET A 603 1.56 15.62 26.94
CA MET A 603 1.89 14.31 26.40
C MET A 603 0.57 13.59 26.03
N GLY A 604 0.51 12.94 24.87
CA GLY A 604 -0.72 12.30 24.38
C GLY A 604 -0.79 10.80 24.66
N GLU A 605 -2.00 10.24 24.56
CA GLU A 605 -2.27 8.80 24.52
C GLU A 605 -1.78 8.00 25.75
N ILE A 606 -1.76 8.67 26.91
CA ILE A 606 -1.35 8.07 28.20
C ILE A 606 -2.54 7.41 28.91
N GLY A 607 -3.76 7.87 28.62
CA GLY A 607 -4.96 7.40 29.30
C GLY A 607 -5.13 7.99 30.72
N ALA A 608 -5.63 7.18 31.65
CA ALA A 608 -5.97 7.62 33.02
C ALA A 608 -4.78 8.14 33.82
N ASP A 609 -3.55 7.73 33.51
CA ASP A 609 -2.33 8.07 34.25
C ASP A 609 -1.68 9.39 33.77
N SER A 610 -2.37 10.18 32.93
CA SER A 610 -1.82 11.41 32.32
C SER A 610 -1.26 12.38 33.35
N GLN A 611 -1.99 12.65 34.44
CA GLN A 611 -1.53 13.54 35.51
C GLN A 611 -0.24 13.04 36.18
N ALA A 612 -0.19 11.75 36.51
CA ALA A 612 0.97 11.14 37.16
C ALA A 612 2.21 11.14 36.25
N ALA A 613 2.02 10.87 34.95
CA ALA A 613 3.09 10.89 33.97
C ALA A 613 3.66 12.30 33.74
N HIS A 614 2.81 13.34 33.72
CA HIS A 614 3.27 14.72 33.65
C HIS A 614 4.04 15.12 34.92
N ALA A 615 3.54 14.75 36.08
CA ALA A 615 4.23 15.00 37.36
C ALA A 615 5.60 14.28 37.43
N GLU A 616 5.68 13.03 36.95
CA GLU A 616 6.94 12.27 36.85
C GLU A 616 8.02 13.03 36.05
N VAL A 617 7.69 13.47 34.85
CA VAL A 617 8.68 14.14 34.00
C VAL A 617 9.07 15.52 34.54
N GLY A 618 8.15 16.23 35.22
CA GLY A 618 8.45 17.46 35.92
C GLY A 618 9.45 17.29 37.05
N ALA A 619 9.22 16.30 37.92
CA ALA A 619 10.12 15.92 38.98
C ALA A 619 11.50 15.48 38.42
N TYR A 620 11.49 14.70 37.35
CA TYR A 620 12.72 14.26 36.69
C TYR A 620 13.53 15.44 36.11
N ALA A 621 12.89 16.43 35.50
CA ALA A 621 13.58 17.61 34.97
C ALA A 621 14.32 18.37 36.09
N ARG A 622 13.68 18.49 37.26
CA ARG A 622 14.33 19.07 38.46
C ARG A 622 15.50 18.22 38.97
N GLU A 623 15.32 16.91 39.06
CA GLU A 623 16.38 15.98 39.52
C GLU A 623 17.62 16.07 38.62
N ARG A 624 17.40 16.20 37.29
CA ARG A 624 18.47 16.32 36.29
C ARG A 624 19.13 17.70 36.22
N GLY A 625 18.63 18.67 36.98
CA GLY A 625 19.24 20.01 37.08
C GLY A 625 18.92 20.95 35.91
N VAL A 626 17.80 20.73 35.21
CA VAL A 626 17.29 21.73 34.25
C VAL A 626 16.91 22.99 35.04
N ASP A 627 17.28 24.18 34.60
CA ASP A 627 17.13 25.42 35.40
C ASP A 627 15.68 25.91 35.54
N ALA A 628 14.82 25.61 34.55
CA ALA A 628 13.40 25.93 34.62
C ALA A 628 12.55 25.01 33.71
N LEU A 629 11.30 24.83 34.11
CA LEU A 629 10.28 24.13 33.34
C LEU A 629 9.09 25.04 33.08
N LEU A 630 8.84 25.37 31.81
CA LEU A 630 7.68 26.13 31.38
C LEU A 630 6.71 25.18 30.68
N THR A 631 5.44 25.24 31.01
CA THR A 631 4.43 24.36 30.38
C THR A 631 3.35 25.17 29.68
N LEU A 632 2.82 24.63 28.57
CA LEU A 632 1.71 25.22 27.82
C LEU A 632 0.52 24.26 27.80
N GLY A 633 -0.59 24.70 28.38
CA GLY A 633 -1.84 23.93 28.46
C GLY A 633 -2.07 23.28 29.83
N SER A 634 -3.32 22.97 30.13
CA SER A 634 -3.78 22.51 31.45
C SER A 634 -3.19 21.17 31.88
N GLU A 635 -3.09 20.19 30.96
CA GLU A 635 -2.53 18.87 31.31
C GLU A 635 -1.04 18.96 31.64
N ALA A 636 -0.28 19.72 30.88
CA ALA A 636 1.14 19.92 31.10
C ALA A 636 1.45 20.66 32.42
N ALA A 637 0.50 21.43 32.97
CA ALA A 637 0.65 22.19 34.22
C ALA A 637 1.06 21.29 35.41
N HIS A 638 0.65 20.00 35.42
CA HIS A 638 1.06 19.04 36.43
C HIS A 638 2.59 18.82 36.47
N ALA A 639 3.25 18.93 35.32
CA ALA A 639 4.72 18.85 35.26
C ALA A 639 5.38 20.09 35.91
N ALA A 640 4.87 21.30 35.63
CA ALA A 640 5.36 22.52 36.27
C ALA A 640 5.14 22.52 37.79
N GLN A 641 3.99 22.02 38.24
CA GLN A 641 3.70 21.88 39.66
C GLN A 641 4.67 20.90 40.38
N ALA A 642 4.91 19.73 39.77
CA ALA A 642 5.83 18.73 40.33
C ALA A 642 7.30 19.16 40.27
N TYR A 643 7.66 20.01 39.29
CA TYR A 643 8.99 20.62 39.22
C TYR A 643 9.24 21.55 40.44
N GLY A 644 8.23 22.30 40.89
CA GLY A 644 8.31 23.23 42.03
C GLY A 644 8.91 24.60 41.66
N ASP A 645 9.84 25.12 42.47
CA ASP A 645 10.44 26.42 42.22
C ASP A 645 11.14 26.47 40.86
N GLY A 646 10.72 27.38 39.98
CA GLY A 646 11.19 27.48 38.62
C GLY A 646 10.24 26.82 37.59
N GLY A 647 9.22 26.07 38.05
CA GLY A 647 8.14 25.54 37.24
C GLY A 647 7.01 26.56 37.05
N LEU A 648 6.70 26.94 35.82
CA LEU A 648 5.64 27.87 35.48
C LEU A 648 4.68 27.28 34.45
N ALA A 649 3.38 27.46 34.68
CA ALA A 649 2.33 26.98 33.78
C ALA A 649 1.64 28.15 33.05
N PHE A 650 1.52 28.02 31.73
CA PHE A 650 0.90 29.00 30.87
C PHE A 650 -0.27 28.38 30.11
N THR A 651 -1.27 29.20 29.81
CA THR A 651 -2.36 28.87 28.89
C THR A 651 -2.28 29.71 27.60
N ASP A 652 -1.54 30.80 27.65
CA ASP A 652 -1.32 31.73 26.55
C ASP A 652 0.11 31.60 26.00
N LEU A 653 0.22 31.55 24.67
CA LEU A 653 1.49 31.40 23.96
C LEU A 653 2.39 32.63 24.10
N ASP A 654 1.80 33.81 23.98
CA ASP A 654 2.57 35.05 23.98
C ASP A 654 3.14 35.40 25.39
N GLU A 655 2.41 34.98 26.43
CA GLU A 655 2.93 35.08 27.81
C GLU A 655 4.11 34.13 28.03
N LEU A 656 4.03 32.89 27.54
CA LEU A 656 5.11 31.92 27.64
C LEU A 656 6.37 32.44 26.90
N VAL A 657 6.20 32.96 25.67
CA VAL A 657 7.31 33.48 24.84
C VAL A 657 7.98 34.68 25.54
N ARG A 658 7.21 35.64 26.07
CA ARG A 658 7.73 36.79 26.84
C ARG A 658 8.53 36.34 28.06
N GLU A 659 8.09 35.32 28.78
CA GLU A 659 8.82 34.79 29.93
C GLU A 659 10.13 34.12 29.50
N LEU A 660 10.16 33.41 28.39
CA LEU A 660 11.38 32.81 27.83
C LEU A 660 12.42 33.90 27.45
N GLU A 661 12.00 34.93 26.76
CA GLU A 661 12.85 36.05 26.35
C GLU A 661 13.40 36.80 27.58
N ALA A 662 12.56 37.04 28.59
CA ALA A 662 12.98 37.70 29.85
C ALA A 662 14.05 36.91 30.62
N ARG A 663 14.03 35.57 30.54
CA ARG A 663 14.97 34.68 31.24
C ARG A 663 16.33 34.58 30.55
N ARG A 664 16.46 34.94 29.28
CA ARG A 664 17.67 34.85 28.45
C ARG A 664 18.41 33.51 28.65
N PRO A 665 17.80 32.38 28.30
CA PRO A 665 18.45 31.08 28.44
C PRO A 665 19.58 30.91 27.43
N ALA A 666 20.54 30.01 27.73
CA ALA A 666 21.51 29.55 26.75
C ALA A 666 20.89 28.45 25.84
N HIS A 667 20.01 27.61 26.42
CA HIS A 667 19.39 26.49 25.74
C HIS A 667 17.90 26.38 26.05
N VAL A 668 17.07 26.21 25.03
CA VAL A 668 15.65 25.90 25.18
C VAL A 668 15.34 24.63 24.40
N LEU A 669 14.71 23.68 25.05
CA LEU A 669 14.14 22.50 24.38
C LEU A 669 12.62 22.60 24.39
N VAL A 670 11.99 22.50 23.23
CA VAL A 670 10.53 22.55 23.06
C VAL A 670 10.01 21.17 22.70
N LYS A 671 9.11 20.61 23.52
CA LYS A 671 8.53 19.27 23.32
C LYS A 671 7.05 19.22 23.68
N GLY A 672 6.30 18.35 23.01
CA GLY A 672 4.89 18.06 23.28
C GLY A 672 4.30 17.06 22.29
N SER A 673 3.12 16.54 22.60
CA SER A 673 2.41 15.65 21.69
C SER A 673 1.96 16.35 20.41
N ARG A 674 1.59 15.59 19.40
CA ARG A 674 1.10 16.14 18.15
C ARG A 674 -0.14 17.04 18.33
N SER A 675 -1.01 16.69 19.26
CA SER A 675 -2.21 17.48 19.60
C SER A 675 -1.87 18.80 20.32
N ALA A 676 -0.78 18.85 21.07
CA ALA A 676 -0.32 20.07 21.76
C ALA A 676 0.23 21.13 20.81
N ARG A 677 0.62 20.77 19.58
CA ARG A 677 1.11 21.67 18.51
C ARG A 677 2.24 22.60 18.98
N MET A 678 3.23 22.04 19.66
CA MET A 678 4.32 22.83 20.25
C MET A 678 5.25 23.48 19.19
N GLU A 679 5.14 23.11 17.92
CA GLU A 679 5.80 23.80 16.82
C GLU A 679 5.40 25.28 16.70
N ARG A 680 4.29 25.70 17.30
CA ARG A 680 3.90 27.11 17.38
C ARG A 680 4.80 27.92 18.31
N VAL A 681 5.33 27.32 19.38
CA VAL A 681 6.33 27.96 20.27
C VAL A 681 7.62 28.15 19.50
N VAL A 682 8.07 27.12 18.76
CA VAL A 682 9.28 27.21 17.92
C VAL A 682 9.16 28.35 16.92
N ARG A 683 8.05 28.45 16.20
CA ARG A 683 7.81 29.53 15.22
C ARG A 683 7.73 30.92 15.86
N ALA A 684 7.13 31.05 17.03
CA ALA A 684 7.03 32.32 17.73
C ALA A 684 8.42 32.84 18.15
N LEU A 685 9.30 31.96 18.66
CA LEU A 685 10.66 32.28 19.01
C LEU A 685 11.52 32.65 17.77
N GLU A 686 11.27 32.04 16.61
CA GLU A 686 11.94 32.43 15.36
C GLU A 686 11.44 33.79 14.84
N ALA A 687 10.15 34.08 14.99
CA ALA A 687 9.55 35.33 14.51
C ALA A 687 9.94 36.55 15.35
N SER A 688 10.09 36.41 16.68
CA SER A 688 10.48 37.49 17.56
C SER A 688 11.86 38.05 17.20
N GLN A 689 12.77 37.20 16.75
CA GLN A 689 14.14 37.61 16.34
C GLN A 689 14.18 38.38 15.02
N HIS A 690 13.26 38.14 14.10
CA HIS A 690 13.18 38.91 12.85
C HIS A 690 12.59 40.31 13.06
N THR A 691 11.83 40.50 14.13
CA THR A 691 11.23 41.81 14.48
C THR A 691 12.24 42.74 15.10
N ASP A 692 13.17 42.26 15.93
CA ASP A 692 14.22 43.05 16.55
C ASP A 692 15.26 43.56 15.54
N LYS A 693 15.62 42.75 14.54
CA LYS A 693 16.52 43.21 13.45
C LYS A 693 15.96 44.36 12.65
N ASN A 694 14.65 44.38 12.35
CA ASN A 694 14.03 45.48 11.62
C ASN A 694 13.88 46.75 12.47
N GLN A 695 13.90 46.64 13.80
CA GLN A 695 13.91 47.83 14.70
C GLN A 695 15.31 48.40 14.92
N GLU A 696 16.36 47.57 14.95
CA GLU A 696 17.75 48.05 15.03
C GLU A 696 18.23 48.70 13.73
N GLU A 697 17.90 48.12 12.55
CA GLU A 697 18.19 48.73 11.25
C GLU A 697 17.40 50.05 11.01
N GLY A 698 16.17 50.13 11.55
CA GLY A 698 15.37 51.37 11.49
C GLY A 698 15.90 52.51 12.33
N ASN A 699 16.64 52.26 13.41
CA ASN A 699 17.23 53.27 14.27
C ASN A 699 18.62 53.77 13.80
N HIS A 700 19.28 53.09 12.85
CA HIS A 700 20.55 53.56 12.27
C HIS A 700 20.40 54.49 11.05
N HIS A 701 19.18 54.78 10.61
CA HIS A 701 18.90 55.72 9.50
C HIS A 701 18.34 57.07 9.96
N VAL A 702 18.30 57.39 11.27
CA VAL A 702 17.94 58.68 11.80
C VAL A 702 18.99 59.12 12.83
N ALA A 703 20.15 59.53 12.34
CA ALA A 703 21.08 60.39 13.06
C ALA A 703 21.97 61.13 12.03
#